data_d572b757cc62420b27129a8ad9bc64bb
#
_entry.id   d572b757cc62420b27129a8ad9bc64bb
#
_cell.length_a   1.000
_cell.length_b   1.000
_cell.length_c   1.000
_cell.angle_alpha   90.00
_cell.angle_beta   90.00
_cell.angle_gamma   90.00
#
_symmetry.space_group_name_H-M   'P 1'
#
loop_
_entity.id
_entity.type
_entity.pdbx_description
1 polymer ?
#
loop_
_entity_poly.entity_id
_entity_poly.type
_entity_poly.pdbx_seq_one_letter_code
_entity_poly.pdbx_strand_id
1 'polypeptide(L)'
;MSFQQRIQHHPIALACVIAGLSYSSYSQAACEIQDLQPARDLPAQIAVATQACYNSWFYAPAATLDNLYSEASLAHLQTVLNAEIARYTGEAQQARRLENYGEFIRAAYYVRYNAGREPYSQALSQRFAQSIDRFLRHPHAFDQSREQVGAMKSLSLMVDNVKQLPLTMDAMILALHRFNRETAQDTQWFDGLNNLFRAMSGHVGNSEFYRYLAANTQHIGTLYRFALDNEWALETDAEFLVYNALRETGRLLISPDAITKQKARHVMRQVIARYPLGSKHDKLWLAAVEILHYYAPEVLQQLGIDLDAAKRDLAARILPNRFECQGPAIIRSQDLSDAQAAQACDVLDKKEQDFHQVANTGLAPVDDDYNTRVEVVVFANNSSYVNYSSFLFGNTTDNGGQYLEGNPADQNNQARFVAYRYANDADLSILNLEHEYTHYLDARFNQYGSFSDNLAHGHIVWWLEGFAEYMHYKQGYQAAVELISQGKLSLSDVFATTYSNDTNRIYRWGYLAVRFMLEKHPQDVESLLALSRTGQFDQWAQSVKLLGERYNTEFSAWLDTLQRDNPDNPDNPDNPEQPNPEPNAVTQLAANSSLTLTGKAYSEHLFYVDVPEYSREFHVQISGEGDADLYMSYQQVAHYYDYQVTEFTYGSNEQITFKPEQNGYIKPGRYYLSVTGRADYSAVILNAHLVTEQPNEQPTALLPK
;
A
#
# COMPACT_ATOMS: atom_id res chain seq x y z
N MET A 1 -51.30 61.85 -56.79
CA MET A 1 -49.97 62.44 -56.79
C MET A 1 -49.10 61.55 -55.85
N SER A 2 -48.50 60.60 -56.39
CA SER A 2 -47.17 60.19 -56.80
C SER A 2 -46.07 60.77 -55.95
N PHE A 3 -45.41 59.92 -55.20
CA PHE A 3 -43.96 59.96 -55.06
C PHE A 3 -43.42 58.54 -54.82
N GLN A 4 -42.85 58.01 -55.90
CA GLN A 4 -41.95 56.89 -55.86
C GLN A 4 -40.61 57.41 -55.36
N GLN A 5 -40.04 56.77 -54.35
CA GLN A 5 -38.60 56.81 -54.08
C GLN A 5 -38.00 55.39 -54.11
N ARG A 6 -37.03 55.27 -55.00
CA ARG A 6 -36.18 54.12 -55.23
C ARG A 6 -35.38 53.79 -53.96
N ILE A 7 -35.49 52.56 -53.55
CA ILE A 7 -34.55 52.00 -52.59
C ILE A 7 -33.48 51.26 -53.41
N GLN A 8 -32.27 51.78 -53.36
CA GLN A 8 -31.07 51.05 -53.86
C GLN A 8 -30.76 49.86 -52.98
N HIS A 9 -30.71 48.68 -53.59
CA HIS A 9 -30.20 47.50 -52.94
C HIS A 9 -28.69 47.57 -52.79
N HIS A 10 -28.22 47.76 -51.60
CA HIS A 10 -26.86 47.37 -51.21
C HIS A 10 -26.89 45.97 -50.62
N PRO A 11 -26.01 45.03 -51.04
CA PRO A 11 -25.91 43.72 -50.38
C PRO A 11 -25.21 43.91 -49.05
N ILE A 12 -25.96 43.71 -47.95
CA ILE A 12 -25.39 43.56 -46.63
C ILE A 12 -24.76 42.14 -46.57
N ALA A 13 -23.45 42.15 -46.65
CA ALA A 13 -22.68 40.94 -46.30
C ALA A 13 -22.96 40.60 -44.83
N LEU A 14 -23.74 39.56 -44.63
CA LEU A 14 -23.95 38.95 -43.29
C LEU A 14 -22.64 38.29 -42.87
N ALA A 15 -21.80 39.03 -42.16
CA ALA A 15 -20.66 38.43 -41.45
C ALA A 15 -21.23 37.59 -40.32
N CYS A 16 -21.33 36.29 -40.53
CA CYS A 16 -21.47 35.34 -39.45
C CYS A 16 -20.23 35.44 -38.57
N VAL A 17 -20.34 36.18 -37.48
CA VAL A 17 -19.45 36.09 -36.35
C VAL A 17 -19.75 34.73 -35.74
N ILE A 18 -19.03 33.68 -36.17
CA ILE A 18 -18.87 32.44 -35.43
C ILE A 18 -18.11 32.87 -34.19
N ALA A 19 -18.82 33.16 -33.10
CA ALA A 19 -18.26 33.12 -31.78
C ALA A 19 -17.78 31.65 -31.58
N GLY A 20 -16.52 31.43 -31.86
CA GLY A 20 -15.84 30.22 -31.46
C GLY A 20 -15.93 30.15 -29.94
N LEU A 21 -16.92 29.44 -29.44
CA LEU A 21 -16.85 28.84 -28.13
C LEU A 21 -15.66 27.90 -28.22
N SER A 22 -14.50 28.45 -27.89
CA SER A 22 -13.36 27.65 -27.46
C SER A 22 -13.88 26.83 -26.27
N TYR A 23 -14.34 25.63 -26.54
CA TYR A 23 -14.26 24.59 -25.54
C TYR A 23 -12.78 24.53 -25.21
N SER A 24 -12.37 25.23 -24.16
CA SER A 24 -11.19 24.85 -23.42
C SER A 24 -11.47 23.40 -22.95
N SER A 25 -11.03 22.42 -23.76
CA SER A 25 -10.61 21.15 -23.20
C SER A 25 -9.82 21.54 -21.97
N TYR A 26 -10.32 21.21 -20.79
CA TYR A 26 -9.48 21.14 -19.61
C TYR A 26 -8.42 20.10 -19.98
N SER A 27 -7.31 20.56 -20.57
CA SER A 27 -6.11 19.78 -20.61
C SER A 27 -5.86 19.41 -19.15
N GLN A 28 -5.78 18.12 -18.87
CA GLN A 28 -5.20 17.62 -17.65
C GLN A 28 -4.01 18.52 -17.38
N ALA A 29 -4.04 19.27 -16.27
CA ALA A 29 -3.05 20.30 -16.03
C ALA A 29 -1.69 19.62 -16.11
N ALA A 30 -0.82 20.07 -17.02
CA ALA A 30 0.52 19.58 -17.19
C ALA A 30 1.29 19.85 -15.89
N CYS A 31 1.30 18.89 -14.96
CA CYS A 31 1.77 19.04 -13.60
C CYS A 31 2.71 17.90 -13.18
N GLU A 32 2.99 16.97 -14.08
CA GLU A 32 4.06 16.01 -13.87
C GLU A 32 5.42 16.72 -13.84
N ILE A 33 6.40 16.12 -13.18
CA ILE A 33 7.67 16.78 -12.92
C ILE A 33 8.37 17.29 -14.20
N GLN A 34 8.23 16.57 -15.32
CA GLN A 34 8.80 16.94 -16.62
C GLN A 34 8.09 18.14 -17.27
N ASP A 35 6.86 18.44 -16.88
CA ASP A 35 6.04 19.52 -17.44
C ASP A 35 6.27 20.84 -16.71
N LEU A 36 6.76 20.76 -15.46
CA LEU A 36 7.02 21.94 -14.63
C LEU A 36 8.23 22.71 -15.15
N GLN A 37 8.08 24.04 -15.20
CA GLN A 37 9.08 24.94 -15.78
C GLN A 37 9.66 25.87 -14.73
N PRO A 38 10.97 25.80 -14.41
CA PRO A 38 11.60 26.69 -13.43
C PRO A 38 11.53 28.18 -13.84
N ALA A 39 11.53 28.48 -15.15
CA ALA A 39 11.47 29.84 -15.69
C ALA A 39 10.08 30.49 -15.60
N ARG A 40 9.05 29.72 -15.24
CA ARG A 40 7.68 30.21 -14.98
C ARG A 40 7.47 30.35 -13.48
N ASP A 41 6.31 30.90 -13.10
CA ASP A 41 5.91 30.90 -11.69
C ASP A 41 5.64 29.46 -11.20
N LEU A 42 6.68 28.80 -10.72
CA LEU A 42 6.62 27.42 -10.22
C LEU A 42 5.55 27.23 -9.14
N PRO A 43 5.39 28.12 -8.13
CA PRO A 43 4.31 27.98 -7.16
C PRO A 43 2.90 27.99 -7.79
N ALA A 44 2.66 28.77 -8.84
CA ALA A 44 1.38 28.80 -9.52
C ALA A 44 1.11 27.48 -10.28
N GLN A 45 2.15 26.85 -10.84
CA GLN A 45 2.04 25.55 -11.50
C GLN A 45 1.72 24.44 -10.48
N ILE A 46 2.41 24.44 -9.34
CA ILE A 46 2.16 23.49 -8.25
C ILE A 46 0.76 23.67 -7.66
N ALA A 47 0.30 24.90 -7.50
CA ALA A 47 -0.99 25.23 -6.89
C ALA A 47 -2.21 24.59 -7.57
N VAL A 48 -2.12 24.34 -8.88
CA VAL A 48 -3.21 23.76 -9.69
C VAL A 48 -3.03 22.27 -9.97
N ALA A 49 -2.01 21.64 -9.39
CA ALA A 49 -1.74 20.22 -9.55
C ALA A 49 -2.87 19.35 -8.97
N THR A 50 -2.97 18.14 -9.48
CA THR A 50 -3.83 17.08 -8.96
C THR A 50 -3.01 16.02 -8.24
N GLN A 51 -3.63 15.19 -7.44
CA GLN A 51 -2.94 14.10 -6.72
C GLN A 51 -2.25 13.11 -7.66
N ALA A 52 -2.75 12.94 -8.89
CA ALA A 52 -2.12 12.11 -9.92
C ALA A 52 -0.67 12.52 -10.24
N CYS A 53 -0.33 13.80 -10.04
CA CYS A 53 1.02 14.33 -10.31
C CYS A 53 2.06 13.96 -9.24
N TYR A 54 1.62 13.62 -8.03
CA TYR A 54 2.51 13.43 -6.89
C TYR A 54 3.52 12.30 -7.12
N ASN A 55 3.11 11.20 -7.74
CA ASN A 55 4.03 10.11 -8.06
C ASN A 55 5.23 10.60 -8.86
N SER A 56 5.01 11.37 -9.93
CA SER A 56 6.11 11.90 -10.75
C SER A 56 7.05 12.81 -9.97
N TRP A 57 6.55 13.49 -8.94
CA TRP A 57 7.37 14.34 -8.07
C TRP A 57 8.29 13.50 -7.17
N PHE A 58 7.75 12.45 -6.54
CA PHE A 58 8.53 11.59 -5.65
C PHE A 58 9.54 10.71 -6.39
N TYR A 59 9.27 10.35 -7.65
CA TYR A 59 10.17 9.59 -8.50
C TYR A 59 10.96 10.46 -9.51
N ALA A 60 11.06 11.77 -9.23
CA ALA A 60 11.79 12.70 -10.07
C ALA A 60 13.28 12.30 -10.22
N PRO A 61 13.89 12.47 -11.41
CA PRO A 61 15.32 12.25 -11.62
C PRO A 61 16.18 13.13 -10.72
N ALA A 62 17.34 12.65 -10.28
CA ALA A 62 18.26 13.40 -9.43
C ALA A 62 18.69 14.78 -10.01
N ALA A 63 18.69 14.94 -11.33
CA ALA A 63 18.93 16.22 -11.98
C ALA A 63 17.93 17.33 -11.60
N THR A 64 16.73 16.96 -11.15
CA THR A 64 15.70 17.89 -10.66
C THR A 64 16.18 18.66 -9.43
N LEU A 65 17.12 18.12 -8.65
CA LEU A 65 17.72 18.74 -7.48
C LEU A 65 18.51 20.02 -7.79
N ASP A 66 18.98 20.16 -9.03
CA ASP A 66 19.78 21.30 -9.45
C ASP A 66 18.91 22.44 -10.03
N ASN A 67 17.59 22.21 -10.18
CA ASN A 67 16.63 23.18 -10.72
C ASN A 67 15.34 23.29 -9.89
N LEU A 68 14.29 22.50 -10.20
CA LEU A 68 12.97 22.56 -9.54
C LEU A 68 13.07 22.33 -8.02
N TYR A 69 13.93 21.40 -7.58
CA TYR A 69 14.17 21.07 -6.19
C TYR A 69 15.43 21.77 -5.62
N SER A 70 15.94 22.81 -6.30
CA SER A 70 17.05 23.58 -5.75
C SER A 70 16.64 24.30 -4.47
N GLU A 71 17.62 24.58 -3.61
CA GLU A 71 17.38 25.31 -2.36
C GLU A 71 16.75 26.68 -2.59
N ALA A 72 17.11 27.35 -3.69
CA ALA A 72 16.53 28.64 -4.07
C ALA A 72 15.05 28.53 -4.44
N SER A 73 14.67 27.50 -5.22
CA SER A 73 13.28 27.23 -5.58
C SER A 73 12.45 26.90 -4.34
N LEU A 74 12.96 26.07 -3.46
CA LEU A 74 12.27 25.71 -2.20
C LEU A 74 12.18 26.90 -1.24
N ALA A 75 13.17 27.78 -1.19
CA ALA A 75 13.10 29.00 -0.38
C ALA A 75 12.03 29.96 -0.88
N HIS A 76 11.86 30.06 -2.20
CA HIS A 76 10.77 30.82 -2.79
C HIS A 76 9.40 30.18 -2.48
N LEU A 77 9.28 28.87 -2.68
CA LEU A 77 8.05 28.13 -2.37
C LEU A 77 7.68 28.23 -0.88
N GLN A 78 8.65 28.23 0.03
CA GLN A 78 8.43 28.42 1.47
C GLN A 78 7.79 29.80 1.75
N THR A 79 8.22 30.85 1.05
CA THR A 79 7.62 32.18 1.17
C THR A 79 6.15 32.18 0.72
N VAL A 80 5.85 31.51 -0.39
CA VAL A 80 4.49 31.35 -0.92
C VAL A 80 3.61 30.53 0.01
N LEU A 81 4.11 29.37 0.47
CA LEU A 81 3.42 28.52 1.46
C LEU A 81 3.04 29.33 2.71
N ASN A 82 3.99 30.11 3.22
CA ASN A 82 3.76 30.92 4.41
C ASN A 82 2.70 32.01 4.20
N ALA A 83 2.67 32.63 3.01
CA ALA A 83 1.65 33.60 2.63
C ALA A 83 0.27 32.94 2.46
N GLU A 84 0.22 31.71 1.92
CA GLU A 84 -1.02 30.95 1.77
C GLU A 84 -1.59 30.54 3.15
N ILE A 85 -0.76 30.06 4.06
CA ILE A 85 -1.17 29.76 5.45
C ILE A 85 -1.73 31.00 6.14
N ALA A 86 -1.11 32.17 5.94
CA ALA A 86 -1.58 33.41 6.57
C ALA A 86 -2.94 33.90 6.05
N ARG A 87 -3.35 33.46 4.86
CA ARG A 87 -4.63 33.83 4.22
C ARG A 87 -5.65 32.69 4.25
N TYR A 88 -5.29 31.57 4.85
CA TYR A 88 -6.14 30.39 4.89
C TYR A 88 -7.43 30.67 5.67
N THR A 89 -8.56 30.31 5.10
CA THR A 89 -9.90 30.49 5.69
C THR A 89 -10.68 29.19 5.84
N GLY A 90 -10.02 28.04 5.56
CA GLY A 90 -10.66 26.72 5.57
C GLY A 90 -11.30 26.33 4.23
N GLU A 91 -11.21 27.16 3.19
CA GLU A 91 -11.80 26.82 1.91
C GLU A 91 -11.05 25.68 1.20
N ALA A 92 -11.80 24.76 0.56
CA ALA A 92 -11.28 23.57 -0.10
C ALA A 92 -10.16 23.87 -1.12
N GLN A 93 -10.32 24.91 -1.94
CA GLN A 93 -9.31 25.28 -2.94
C GLN A 93 -8.01 25.78 -2.29
N GLN A 94 -8.09 26.49 -1.16
CA GLN A 94 -6.90 26.90 -0.40
C GLN A 94 -6.23 25.70 0.24
N ALA A 95 -7.01 24.78 0.82
CA ALA A 95 -6.51 23.53 1.40
C ALA A 95 -5.78 22.69 0.34
N ARG A 96 -6.35 22.53 -0.86
CA ARG A 96 -5.70 21.82 -1.97
C ARG A 96 -4.35 22.45 -2.34
N ARG A 97 -4.25 23.78 -2.39
CA ARG A 97 -2.96 24.45 -2.66
C ARG A 97 -1.93 24.16 -1.57
N LEU A 98 -2.35 24.18 -0.30
CA LEU A 98 -1.48 23.85 0.83
C LEU A 98 -0.99 22.39 0.77
N GLU A 99 -1.87 21.44 0.44
CA GLU A 99 -1.54 20.04 0.20
C GLU A 99 -0.49 19.94 -0.93
N ASN A 100 -0.75 20.51 -2.09
CA ASN A 100 0.16 20.47 -3.23
C ASN A 100 1.54 21.03 -2.91
N TYR A 101 1.63 22.17 -2.21
CA TYR A 101 2.92 22.73 -1.77
C TYR A 101 3.63 21.78 -0.80
N GLY A 102 2.91 21.19 0.14
CA GLY A 102 3.46 20.23 1.08
C GLY A 102 4.02 19.00 0.37
N GLU A 103 3.26 18.39 -0.53
CA GLU A 103 3.69 17.19 -1.27
C GLU A 103 4.90 17.48 -2.17
N PHE A 104 4.93 18.62 -2.85
CA PHE A 104 6.08 19.00 -3.66
C PHE A 104 7.37 19.18 -2.83
N ILE A 105 7.25 19.83 -1.67
CA ILE A 105 8.39 19.99 -0.75
C ILE A 105 8.83 18.63 -0.21
N ARG A 106 7.91 17.79 0.21
CA ARG A 106 8.19 16.42 0.68
C ARG A 106 8.93 15.62 -0.38
N ALA A 107 8.46 15.66 -1.63
CA ALA A 107 9.10 15.01 -2.76
C ALA A 107 10.54 15.49 -2.96
N ALA A 108 10.79 16.80 -2.86
CA ALA A 108 12.14 17.35 -2.97
C ALA A 108 13.10 16.79 -1.90
N TYR A 109 12.64 16.69 -0.63
CA TYR A 109 13.43 16.07 0.44
C TYR A 109 13.66 14.58 0.20
N TYR A 110 12.65 13.86 -0.26
CA TYR A 110 12.73 12.44 -0.55
C TYR A 110 13.71 12.12 -1.68
N VAL A 111 13.59 12.82 -2.82
CA VAL A 111 14.50 12.64 -3.97
C VAL A 111 15.94 12.98 -3.58
N ARG A 112 16.13 14.05 -2.77
CA ARG A 112 17.46 14.45 -2.29
C ARG A 112 18.09 13.38 -1.41
N TYR A 113 17.34 12.80 -0.50
CA TYR A 113 17.79 11.71 0.37
C TYR A 113 18.18 10.46 -0.47
N ASN A 114 17.31 10.02 -1.36
CA ASN A 114 17.56 8.86 -2.21
C ASN A 114 18.73 9.03 -3.18
N ALA A 115 18.99 10.27 -3.61
CA ALA A 115 20.15 10.59 -4.45
C ALA A 115 21.47 10.70 -3.64
N GLY A 116 21.47 10.45 -2.34
CA GLY A 116 22.65 10.54 -1.47
C GLY A 116 23.25 11.96 -1.39
N ARG A 117 22.44 13.01 -1.64
CA ARG A 117 22.90 14.40 -1.56
C ARG A 117 22.84 14.91 -0.12
N GLU A 118 23.77 15.82 0.23
CA GLU A 118 23.73 16.51 1.53
C GLU A 118 22.36 17.12 1.79
N PRO A 119 21.84 17.09 3.03
CA PRO A 119 20.54 17.70 3.38
C PRO A 119 20.46 19.17 2.95
N TYR A 120 19.24 19.67 2.79
CA TYR A 120 19.02 21.12 2.65
C TYR A 120 19.52 21.86 3.89
N SER A 121 19.81 23.16 3.73
CA SER A 121 20.33 23.95 4.86
C SER A 121 19.38 23.91 6.07
N GLN A 122 19.96 23.91 7.26
CA GLN A 122 19.19 23.98 8.49
C GLN A 122 18.29 25.22 8.54
N ALA A 123 18.75 26.36 7.99
CA ALA A 123 17.96 27.57 7.91
C ALA A 123 16.68 27.41 7.07
N LEU A 124 16.75 26.70 5.95
CA LEU A 124 15.57 26.42 5.12
C LEU A 124 14.62 25.48 5.87
N SER A 125 15.14 24.38 6.43
CA SER A 125 14.36 23.40 7.19
C SER A 125 13.64 24.03 8.39
N GLN A 126 14.30 24.93 9.12
CA GLN A 126 13.69 25.69 10.22
C GLN A 126 12.57 26.62 9.75
N ARG A 127 12.72 27.31 8.60
CA ARG A 127 11.65 28.14 8.06
C ARG A 127 10.41 27.31 7.65
N PHE A 128 10.61 26.11 7.10
CA PHE A 128 9.50 25.20 6.84
C PHE A 128 8.83 24.76 8.14
N ALA A 129 9.58 24.37 9.15
CA ALA A 129 9.04 24.01 10.45
C ALA A 129 8.21 25.12 11.08
N GLN A 130 8.65 26.38 10.98
CA GLN A 130 7.88 27.54 11.45
C GLN A 130 6.56 27.73 10.66
N SER A 131 6.57 27.45 9.36
CA SER A 131 5.34 27.50 8.55
C SER A 131 4.37 26.38 8.97
N ILE A 132 4.89 25.17 9.22
CA ILE A 132 4.10 24.03 9.71
C ILE A 132 3.51 24.32 11.09
N ASP A 133 4.31 24.83 12.04
CA ASP A 133 3.81 25.20 13.37
C ASP A 133 2.68 26.23 13.29
N ARG A 134 2.83 27.24 12.41
CA ARG A 134 1.79 28.24 12.16
C ARG A 134 0.51 27.61 11.60
N PHE A 135 0.63 26.68 10.65
CA PHE A 135 -0.51 25.98 10.08
C PHE A 135 -1.21 25.13 11.15
N LEU A 136 -0.47 24.32 11.90
CA LEU A 136 -1.05 23.44 12.93
C LEU A 136 -1.76 24.21 14.05
N ARG A 137 -1.43 25.48 14.24
CA ARG A 137 -2.14 26.38 15.19
C ARG A 137 -3.32 27.12 14.55
N HIS A 138 -3.50 26.98 13.24
CA HIS A 138 -4.58 27.65 12.53
C HIS A 138 -5.95 27.08 12.92
N PRO A 139 -7.03 27.90 13.09
CA PRO A 139 -8.35 27.43 13.46
C PRO A 139 -8.90 26.31 12.57
N HIS A 140 -8.63 26.39 11.26
CA HIS A 140 -9.09 25.46 10.22
C HIS A 140 -8.09 24.34 9.88
N ALA A 141 -7.03 24.15 10.65
CA ALA A 141 -6.00 23.14 10.33
C ALA A 141 -6.51 21.70 10.48
N PHE A 142 -7.56 21.49 11.29
CA PHE A 142 -8.11 20.18 11.64
C PHE A 142 -9.57 20.03 11.25
N ASP A 143 -10.07 20.84 10.33
CA ASP A 143 -11.38 20.67 9.74
C ASP A 143 -11.42 19.37 8.91
N GLN A 144 -12.61 18.79 8.70
CA GLN A 144 -12.79 17.41 8.25
C GLN A 144 -13.19 17.26 6.77
N SER A 145 -13.17 18.33 5.95
CA SER A 145 -13.37 18.12 4.52
C SER A 145 -12.16 17.40 3.90
N ARG A 146 -12.36 16.66 2.82
CA ARG A 146 -11.32 15.89 2.13
C ARG A 146 -10.05 16.72 1.87
N GLU A 147 -10.22 17.95 1.37
CA GLU A 147 -9.10 18.83 1.02
C GLU A 147 -8.39 19.37 2.27
N GLN A 148 -9.13 19.64 3.34
CA GLN A 148 -8.57 20.10 4.60
C GLN A 148 -7.77 19.00 5.27
N VAL A 149 -8.28 17.76 5.25
CA VAL A 149 -7.56 16.57 5.72
C VAL A 149 -6.29 16.33 4.90
N GLY A 150 -6.35 16.48 3.57
CA GLY A 150 -5.18 16.40 2.69
C GLY A 150 -4.08 17.40 3.08
N ALA A 151 -4.44 18.65 3.28
CA ALA A 151 -3.51 19.69 3.73
C ALA A 151 -2.92 19.38 5.11
N MET A 152 -3.74 18.95 6.06
CA MET A 152 -3.30 18.57 7.40
C MET A 152 -2.33 17.40 7.37
N LYS A 153 -2.64 16.34 6.63
CA LYS A 153 -1.76 15.16 6.46
C LYS A 153 -0.43 15.56 5.84
N SER A 154 -0.44 16.26 4.72
CA SER A 154 0.76 16.64 4.00
C SER A 154 1.69 17.51 4.85
N LEU A 155 1.16 18.58 5.46
CA LEU A 155 1.98 19.50 6.25
C LEU A 155 2.45 18.89 7.58
N SER A 156 1.64 18.06 8.24
CA SER A 156 2.09 17.34 9.44
C SER A 156 3.17 16.30 9.13
N LEU A 157 3.05 15.56 8.02
CA LEU A 157 4.06 14.58 7.61
C LEU A 157 5.37 15.25 7.18
N MET A 158 5.31 16.48 6.67
CA MET A 158 6.49 17.26 6.30
C MET A 158 7.44 17.51 7.48
N VAL A 159 6.96 17.47 8.74
CA VAL A 159 7.78 17.59 9.96
C VAL A 159 8.90 16.57 9.99
N ASP A 160 8.61 15.32 9.59
CA ASP A 160 9.63 14.28 9.52
C ASP A 160 10.64 14.54 8.39
N ASN A 161 10.21 15.04 7.25
CA ASN A 161 11.12 15.36 6.14
C ASN A 161 12.11 16.48 6.51
N VAL A 162 11.64 17.56 7.13
CA VAL A 162 12.52 18.70 7.49
C VAL A 162 13.36 18.45 8.74
N LYS A 163 13.12 17.36 9.48
CA LYS A 163 13.87 16.98 10.70
C LYS A 163 13.94 18.09 11.76
N GLN A 164 12.83 18.80 11.99
CA GLN A 164 12.74 19.94 12.91
C GLN A 164 11.58 19.80 13.92
N LEU A 165 11.31 18.58 14.41
CA LEU A 165 10.25 18.31 15.39
C LEU A 165 10.25 19.24 16.61
N PRO A 166 11.40 19.64 17.19
CA PRO A 166 11.43 20.57 18.33
C PRO A 166 10.67 21.89 18.10
N LEU A 167 10.60 22.36 16.86
CA LEU A 167 9.90 23.61 16.52
C LEU A 167 8.38 23.45 16.32
N THR A 168 7.89 22.23 16.18
CA THR A 168 6.48 21.92 15.86
C THR A 168 5.80 21.06 16.92
N MET A 169 6.56 20.47 17.85
CA MET A 169 6.04 19.48 18.79
C MET A 169 4.92 20.02 19.67
N ASP A 170 5.02 21.26 20.15
CA ASP A 170 3.95 21.87 20.96
C ASP A 170 2.63 21.94 20.19
N ALA A 171 2.66 22.34 18.92
CA ALA A 171 1.47 22.40 18.09
C ALA A 171 0.91 21.00 17.79
N MET A 172 1.77 20.02 17.53
CA MET A 172 1.36 18.65 17.30
C MET A 172 0.77 17.99 18.56
N ILE A 173 1.33 18.25 19.74
CA ILE A 173 0.76 17.81 21.02
C ILE A 173 -0.61 18.44 21.25
N LEU A 174 -0.79 19.72 20.94
CA LEU A 174 -2.10 20.37 21.05
C LEU A 174 -3.12 19.77 20.07
N ALA A 175 -2.69 19.33 18.89
CA ALA A 175 -3.54 18.66 17.91
C ALA A 175 -4.16 17.37 18.46
N LEU A 176 -3.45 16.63 19.31
CA LEU A 176 -3.98 15.40 19.93
C LEU A 176 -5.27 15.64 20.73
N HIS A 177 -5.46 16.84 21.28
CA HIS A 177 -6.70 17.18 22.01
C HIS A 177 -7.95 17.29 21.09
N ARG A 178 -7.76 17.27 19.77
CA ARG A 178 -8.84 17.24 18.78
C ARG A 178 -9.41 15.84 18.56
N PHE A 179 -8.67 14.80 18.97
CA PHE A 179 -9.09 13.42 18.81
C PHE A 179 -10.24 13.07 19.78
N ASN A 180 -11.33 12.55 19.27
CA ASN A 180 -12.50 12.13 20.00
C ASN A 180 -13.30 11.10 19.17
N ARG A 181 -14.45 10.63 19.68
CA ARG A 181 -15.27 9.61 19.01
C ARG A 181 -15.86 10.05 17.67
N GLU A 182 -16.04 11.34 17.44
CA GLU A 182 -16.53 11.88 16.17
C GLU A 182 -15.39 11.89 15.14
N THR A 183 -14.25 12.47 15.48
CA THR A 183 -13.08 12.53 14.57
C THR A 183 -12.48 11.15 14.30
N ALA A 184 -12.71 10.17 15.16
CA ALA A 184 -12.31 8.77 14.94
C ALA A 184 -13.17 8.02 13.88
N GLN A 185 -14.19 8.64 13.32
CA GLN A 185 -14.94 8.09 12.19
C GLN A 185 -14.27 8.37 10.84
N ASP A 186 -13.34 9.31 10.79
CA ASP A 186 -12.58 9.66 9.58
C ASP A 186 -11.16 9.09 9.67
N THR A 187 -10.94 7.97 8.98
CA THR A 187 -9.65 7.25 8.97
C THR A 187 -8.51 8.12 8.44
N GLN A 188 -8.76 8.95 7.44
CA GLN A 188 -7.75 9.83 6.87
C GLN A 188 -7.35 10.94 7.86
N TRP A 189 -8.32 11.46 8.62
CA TRP A 189 -8.09 12.49 9.61
C TRP A 189 -7.21 11.99 10.77
N PHE A 190 -7.56 10.85 11.36
CA PHE A 190 -6.77 10.35 12.48
C PHE A 190 -5.42 9.74 12.05
N ASP A 191 -5.30 9.23 10.81
CA ASP A 191 -3.98 8.90 10.25
C ASP A 191 -3.09 10.15 10.15
N GLY A 192 -3.66 11.31 9.81
CA GLY A 192 -2.95 12.59 9.86
C GLY A 192 -2.38 12.94 11.24
N LEU A 193 -3.13 12.66 12.33
CA LEU A 193 -2.61 12.84 13.69
C LEU A 193 -1.45 11.90 14.03
N ASN A 194 -1.42 10.71 13.44
CA ASN A 194 -0.34 9.75 13.64
C ASN A 194 1.04 10.28 13.17
N ASN A 195 1.06 11.33 12.36
CA ASN A 195 2.31 11.94 11.89
C ASN A 195 3.15 12.52 13.02
N LEU A 196 2.55 12.89 14.16
CA LEU A 196 3.33 13.23 15.37
C LEU A 196 4.21 12.04 15.80
N PHE A 197 3.65 10.85 15.86
CA PHE A 197 4.37 9.66 16.30
C PHE A 197 5.41 9.23 15.27
N ARG A 198 5.11 9.35 13.97
CA ARG A 198 6.10 9.16 12.89
C ARG A 198 7.27 10.15 13.02
N ALA A 199 6.97 11.41 13.28
CA ALA A 199 8.01 12.42 13.48
C ALA A 199 8.86 12.12 14.72
N MET A 200 8.27 11.68 15.83
CA MET A 200 9.04 11.26 17.04
C MET A 200 9.98 10.09 16.70
N SER A 201 9.49 9.07 16.00
CA SER A 201 10.28 7.94 15.53
C SER A 201 11.44 8.38 14.62
N GLY A 202 11.18 9.27 13.67
CA GLY A 202 12.16 9.82 12.74
C GLY A 202 13.22 10.75 13.40
N HIS A 203 13.01 11.13 14.67
CA HIS A 203 13.97 11.94 15.45
C HIS A 203 14.72 11.14 16.52
N VAL A 204 14.61 9.81 16.53
CA VAL A 204 15.43 8.97 17.38
C VAL A 204 16.91 9.20 17.07
N GLY A 205 17.71 9.48 18.10
CA GLY A 205 19.12 9.86 17.95
C GLY A 205 19.38 11.36 17.72
N ASN A 206 18.35 12.18 17.51
CA ASN A 206 18.51 13.62 17.30
C ASN A 206 18.77 14.36 18.63
N SER A 207 19.95 14.96 18.77
CA SER A 207 20.39 15.66 20.01
C SER A 207 19.56 16.91 20.33
N GLU A 208 19.02 17.60 19.31
CA GLU A 208 18.18 18.79 19.51
C GLU A 208 16.81 18.39 20.05
N PHE A 209 16.27 17.30 19.55
CA PHE A 209 15.01 16.73 20.04
C PHE A 209 15.14 16.29 21.50
N TYR A 210 16.22 15.63 21.88
CA TYR A 210 16.41 15.23 23.28
C TYR A 210 16.62 16.42 24.21
N ARG A 211 17.34 17.47 23.77
CA ARG A 211 17.45 18.72 24.54
C ARG A 211 16.12 19.42 24.74
N TYR A 212 15.30 19.46 23.70
CA TYR A 212 13.96 20.00 23.78
C TYR A 212 13.09 19.21 24.76
N LEU A 213 13.08 17.86 24.69
CA LEU A 213 12.33 17.01 25.62
C LEU A 213 12.81 17.15 27.07
N ALA A 214 14.13 17.26 27.31
CA ALA A 214 14.66 17.47 28.64
C ALA A 214 14.16 18.78 29.27
N ALA A 215 13.98 19.83 28.46
CA ALA A 215 13.37 21.09 28.90
C ALA A 215 11.83 21.02 29.00
N ASN A 216 11.16 20.06 28.30
CA ASN A 216 9.71 19.97 28.17
C ASN A 216 9.18 18.57 28.55
N THR A 217 9.65 18.03 29.66
CA THR A 217 9.31 16.65 30.11
C THR A 217 7.82 16.45 30.40
N GLN A 218 7.00 17.52 30.49
CA GLN A 218 5.56 17.44 30.60
C GLN A 218 4.89 16.74 29.40
N HIS A 219 5.48 16.80 28.22
CA HIS A 219 4.96 16.13 27.02
C HIS A 219 4.85 14.62 27.20
N ILE A 220 5.77 13.99 27.92
CA ILE A 220 5.72 12.56 28.23
C ILE A 220 4.44 12.22 28.98
N GLY A 221 4.09 13.03 29.99
CA GLY A 221 2.84 12.87 30.74
C GLY A 221 1.60 13.16 29.90
N THR A 222 1.70 14.09 28.94
CA THR A 222 0.58 14.40 28.03
C THR A 222 0.33 13.24 27.04
N LEU A 223 1.37 12.65 26.46
CA LEU A 223 1.25 11.47 25.60
C LEU A 223 0.66 10.27 26.35
N TYR A 224 1.10 10.04 27.58
CA TYR A 224 0.52 8.96 28.41
C TYR A 224 -0.95 9.20 28.73
N ARG A 225 -1.32 10.44 29.12
CA ARG A 225 -2.74 10.78 29.37
C ARG A 225 -3.58 10.68 28.11
N PHE A 226 -3.07 11.13 26.95
CA PHE A 226 -3.75 10.94 25.68
C PHE A 226 -4.11 9.46 25.45
N ALA A 227 -3.18 8.55 25.70
CA ALA A 227 -3.45 7.12 25.56
C ALA A 227 -4.53 6.62 26.53
N LEU A 228 -4.49 7.05 27.81
CA LEU A 228 -5.47 6.66 28.81
C LEU A 228 -6.87 7.24 28.54
N ASP A 229 -6.95 8.51 28.15
CA ASP A 229 -8.22 9.20 27.89
C ASP A 229 -8.91 8.63 26.63
N ASN A 230 -8.14 7.98 25.75
CA ASN A 230 -8.62 7.41 24.49
C ASN A 230 -8.55 5.87 24.45
N GLU A 231 -8.54 5.17 25.59
CA GLU A 231 -8.58 3.69 25.63
C GLU A 231 -9.75 3.09 24.84
N TRP A 232 -10.85 3.80 24.71
CA TRP A 232 -11.98 3.38 23.88
C TRP A 232 -11.62 3.18 22.41
N ALA A 233 -10.56 3.83 21.92
CA ALA A 233 -10.09 3.69 20.54
C ALA A 233 -9.39 2.36 20.27
N LEU A 234 -8.95 1.62 21.31
CA LEU A 234 -8.34 0.30 21.18
C LEU A 234 -9.28 -0.77 20.57
N GLU A 235 -10.55 -0.46 20.41
CA GLU A 235 -11.57 -1.32 19.80
C GLU A 235 -12.05 -0.76 18.45
N THR A 236 -11.30 0.13 17.85
CA THR A 236 -11.62 0.81 16.58
C THR A 236 -10.41 0.85 15.66
N ASP A 237 -10.60 1.26 14.42
CA ASP A 237 -9.51 1.46 13.44
C ASP A 237 -8.47 2.48 13.90
N ALA A 238 -8.81 3.34 14.87
CA ALA A 238 -7.90 4.34 15.43
C ALA A 238 -7.01 3.81 16.58
N GLU A 239 -7.04 2.50 16.88
CA GLU A 239 -6.28 1.89 17.99
C GLU A 239 -4.77 2.19 17.93
N PHE A 240 -4.22 2.30 16.72
CA PHE A 240 -2.81 2.57 16.53
C PHE A 240 -2.36 3.93 17.08
N LEU A 241 -3.26 4.91 17.25
CA LEU A 241 -2.92 6.18 17.90
C LEU A 241 -2.57 5.98 19.38
N VAL A 242 -3.35 5.17 20.10
CA VAL A 242 -3.08 4.82 21.50
C VAL A 242 -1.80 4.00 21.61
N TYR A 243 -1.67 3.01 20.73
CA TYR A 243 -0.47 2.16 20.64
C TYR A 243 0.79 2.99 20.40
N ASN A 244 0.78 3.85 19.37
CA ASN A 244 1.94 4.67 19.03
C ASN A 244 2.26 5.73 20.07
N ALA A 245 1.27 6.32 20.74
CA ALA A 245 1.50 7.25 21.84
C ALA A 245 2.32 6.59 22.97
N LEU A 246 2.00 5.36 23.32
CA LEU A 246 2.73 4.60 24.35
C LEU A 246 4.08 4.11 23.84
N ARG A 247 4.13 3.58 22.61
CA ARG A 247 5.37 3.09 21.98
C ARG A 247 6.43 4.17 21.84
N GLU A 248 6.06 5.32 21.29
CA GLU A 248 7.00 6.43 21.11
C GLU A 248 7.43 7.05 22.45
N THR A 249 6.53 7.08 23.44
CA THR A 249 6.91 7.42 24.82
C THR A 249 7.96 6.46 25.37
N GLY A 250 7.81 5.17 25.14
CA GLY A 250 8.78 4.15 25.54
C GLY A 250 10.15 4.32 24.86
N ARG A 251 10.17 4.65 23.55
CA ARG A 251 11.43 4.92 22.82
C ARG A 251 12.26 6.05 23.39
N LEU A 252 11.68 6.95 24.19
CA LEU A 252 12.44 7.99 24.90
C LEU A 252 13.39 7.44 25.96
N LEU A 253 13.38 6.15 26.25
CA LEU A 253 14.42 5.45 27.03
C LEU A 253 15.81 5.57 26.42
N ILE A 254 15.93 5.80 25.11
CA ILE A 254 17.22 6.07 24.45
C ILE A 254 17.80 7.47 24.75
N SER A 255 16.96 8.41 25.22
CA SER A 255 17.38 9.78 25.54
C SER A 255 18.61 9.80 26.47
N PRO A 256 19.58 10.66 26.27
CA PRO A 256 20.70 10.85 27.23
C PRO A 256 20.23 11.46 28.55
N ASP A 257 19.07 12.15 28.59
CA ASP A 257 18.57 12.83 29.78
C ASP A 257 17.97 11.86 30.81
N ALA A 258 18.44 11.93 32.07
CA ALA A 258 18.03 11.03 33.14
C ALA A 258 16.54 11.18 33.53
N ILE A 259 16.00 12.42 33.51
CA ILE A 259 14.60 12.70 33.89
C ILE A 259 13.68 12.16 32.83
N THR A 260 13.99 12.37 31.56
CA THR A 260 13.24 11.80 30.41
C THR A 260 13.19 10.27 30.49
N LYS A 261 14.35 9.62 30.71
CA LYS A 261 14.40 8.15 30.90
C LYS A 261 13.56 7.68 32.09
N GLN A 262 13.66 8.35 33.23
CA GLN A 262 12.89 7.98 34.42
C GLN A 262 11.38 8.05 34.15
N LYS A 263 10.92 9.12 33.49
CA LYS A 263 9.50 9.27 33.14
C LYS A 263 9.05 8.20 32.13
N ALA A 264 9.85 7.92 31.10
CA ALA A 264 9.55 6.87 30.14
C ALA A 264 9.49 5.47 30.80
N ARG A 265 10.44 5.14 31.69
CA ARG A 265 10.39 3.91 32.51
C ARG A 265 9.14 3.83 33.35
N HIS A 266 8.75 4.94 33.98
CA HIS A 266 7.53 4.97 34.78
C HIS A 266 6.30 4.64 33.91
N VAL A 267 6.19 5.27 32.73
CA VAL A 267 5.07 4.99 31.80
C VAL A 267 5.08 3.52 31.38
N MET A 268 6.21 2.95 30.98
CA MET A 268 6.27 1.52 30.58
C MET A 268 5.86 0.57 31.71
N ARG A 269 6.26 0.84 32.96
CA ARG A 269 5.77 0.05 34.14
C ARG A 269 4.28 0.16 34.33
N GLN A 270 3.70 1.34 34.12
CA GLN A 270 2.25 1.55 34.23
C GLN A 270 1.50 0.80 33.11
N VAL A 271 2.02 0.80 31.88
CA VAL A 271 1.46 0.06 30.73
C VAL A 271 1.44 -1.45 31.03
N ILE A 272 2.57 -2.01 31.49
CA ILE A 272 2.67 -3.43 31.85
C ILE A 272 1.68 -3.82 32.95
N ALA A 273 1.54 -2.98 33.99
CA ALA A 273 0.61 -3.24 35.08
C ALA A 273 -0.87 -3.13 34.67
N ARG A 274 -1.18 -2.19 33.77
CA ARG A 274 -2.56 -1.92 33.33
C ARG A 274 -3.08 -2.93 32.32
N TYR A 275 -2.23 -3.41 31.43
CA TYR A 275 -2.57 -4.30 30.32
C TYR A 275 -1.82 -5.63 30.42
N PRO A 276 -2.07 -6.45 31.44
CA PRO A 276 -1.30 -7.69 31.60
C PRO A 276 -1.46 -8.63 30.40
N LEU A 277 -0.45 -9.46 30.17
CA LEU A 277 -0.49 -10.50 29.13
C LEU A 277 -1.73 -11.38 29.31
N GLY A 278 -2.49 -11.55 28.22
CA GLY A 278 -3.77 -12.26 28.25
C GLY A 278 -4.99 -11.38 28.50
N SER A 279 -4.81 -10.07 28.77
CA SER A 279 -5.91 -9.10 28.79
C SER A 279 -6.37 -8.76 27.36
N LYS A 280 -7.54 -8.14 27.23
CA LYS A 280 -8.11 -7.73 25.94
C LYS A 280 -7.17 -6.85 25.09
N HIS A 281 -6.30 -6.07 25.74
CA HIS A 281 -5.41 -5.12 25.10
C HIS A 281 -3.93 -5.45 25.36
N ASP A 282 -3.60 -6.73 25.46
CA ASP A 282 -2.26 -7.19 25.76
C ASP A 282 -1.19 -6.85 24.71
N LYS A 283 -1.58 -6.43 23.51
CA LYS A 283 -0.64 -5.86 22.55
C LYS A 283 0.12 -4.64 23.08
N LEU A 284 -0.48 -3.89 24.00
CA LEU A 284 0.19 -2.79 24.69
C LEU A 284 1.27 -3.29 25.66
N TRP A 285 1.00 -4.41 26.32
CA TRP A 285 1.98 -5.12 27.13
C TRP A 285 3.16 -5.60 26.27
N LEU A 286 2.86 -6.20 25.11
CA LEU A 286 3.88 -6.69 24.18
C LEU A 286 4.78 -5.54 23.72
N ALA A 287 4.20 -4.41 23.30
CA ALA A 287 4.97 -3.22 22.91
C ALA A 287 5.85 -2.69 24.04
N ALA A 288 5.34 -2.63 25.27
CA ALA A 288 6.11 -2.16 26.41
C ALA A 288 7.26 -3.09 26.77
N VAL A 289 7.03 -4.41 26.70
CA VAL A 289 8.06 -5.42 26.97
C VAL A 289 9.15 -5.41 25.90
N GLU A 290 8.78 -5.31 24.62
CA GLU A 290 9.72 -5.20 23.51
C GLU A 290 10.63 -3.97 23.68
N ILE A 291 10.06 -2.82 23.96
CA ILE A 291 10.79 -1.57 24.20
C ILE A 291 11.73 -1.70 25.40
N LEU A 292 11.24 -2.26 26.49
CA LEU A 292 12.08 -2.47 27.69
C LEU A 292 13.20 -3.48 27.43
N HIS A 293 12.92 -4.55 26.68
CA HIS A 293 13.93 -5.53 26.28
C HIS A 293 15.10 -4.85 25.53
N TYR A 294 14.78 -3.95 24.62
CA TYR A 294 15.77 -3.25 23.80
C TYR A 294 16.54 -2.14 24.56
N TYR A 295 15.81 -1.32 25.35
CA TYR A 295 16.37 -0.07 25.88
C TYR A 295 16.59 -0.06 27.40
N ALA A 296 15.98 -0.98 28.15
CA ALA A 296 16.07 -1.04 29.60
C ALA A 296 15.78 -2.46 30.15
N PRO A 297 16.54 -3.49 29.73
CA PRO A 297 16.27 -4.89 30.09
C PRO A 297 16.31 -5.12 31.60
N GLU A 298 17.02 -4.30 32.35
CA GLU A 298 17.03 -4.36 33.81
C GLU A 298 15.65 -4.11 34.43
N VAL A 299 14.77 -3.40 33.74
CA VAL A 299 13.40 -3.17 34.22
C VAL A 299 12.56 -4.44 34.12
N LEU A 300 12.74 -5.24 33.06
CA LEU A 300 12.06 -6.54 32.92
C LEU A 300 12.49 -7.50 34.03
N GLN A 301 13.80 -7.56 34.33
CA GLN A 301 14.32 -8.34 35.44
C GLN A 301 13.70 -7.92 36.78
N GLN A 302 13.62 -6.60 37.04
CA GLN A 302 12.98 -6.06 38.25
C GLN A 302 11.49 -6.37 38.36
N LEU A 303 10.80 -6.53 37.21
CA LEU A 303 9.40 -6.93 37.15
C LEU A 303 9.19 -8.44 37.17
N GLY A 304 10.28 -9.23 37.16
CA GLY A 304 10.22 -10.69 37.12
C GLY A 304 9.68 -11.24 35.77
N ILE A 305 9.83 -10.47 34.69
CA ILE A 305 9.36 -10.87 33.35
C ILE A 305 10.47 -11.63 32.65
N ASP A 306 10.25 -12.94 32.43
CA ASP A 306 11.04 -13.81 31.55
C ASP A 306 10.42 -13.75 30.15
N LEU A 307 11.19 -13.22 29.19
CA LEU A 307 10.70 -13.01 27.81
C LEU A 307 10.42 -14.35 27.08
N ASP A 308 11.25 -15.35 27.29
CA ASP A 308 11.09 -16.65 26.64
C ASP A 308 9.88 -17.41 27.20
N ALA A 309 9.66 -17.31 28.51
CA ALA A 309 8.44 -17.85 29.13
C ALA A 309 7.20 -17.10 28.61
N ALA A 310 7.24 -15.76 28.52
CA ALA A 310 6.15 -14.96 28.00
C ALA A 310 5.82 -15.30 26.53
N LYS A 311 6.84 -15.50 25.69
CA LYS A 311 6.65 -15.94 24.29
C LYS A 311 6.03 -17.32 24.22
N ARG A 312 6.48 -18.28 25.04
CA ARG A 312 5.88 -19.63 25.07
C ARG A 312 4.42 -19.60 25.49
N ASP A 313 4.10 -18.86 26.55
CA ASP A 313 2.73 -18.73 27.08
C ASP A 313 1.80 -18.04 26.06
N LEU A 314 2.29 -16.96 25.44
CA LEU A 314 1.55 -16.25 24.36
C LEU A 314 1.30 -17.20 23.18
N ALA A 315 2.35 -17.89 22.72
CA ALA A 315 2.25 -18.78 21.59
C ALA A 315 1.29 -19.95 21.86
N ALA A 316 1.28 -20.52 23.06
CA ALA A 316 0.35 -21.58 23.45
C ALA A 316 -1.12 -21.10 23.47
N ARG A 317 -1.35 -19.82 23.79
CA ARG A 317 -2.67 -19.24 23.85
C ARG A 317 -3.19 -18.78 22.49
N ILE A 318 -2.33 -18.14 21.68
CA ILE A 318 -2.73 -17.57 20.38
C ILE A 318 -2.74 -18.65 19.29
N LEU A 319 -1.89 -19.65 19.36
CA LEU A 319 -1.73 -20.72 18.37
C LEU A 319 -1.95 -22.09 19.05
N PRO A 320 -3.17 -22.36 19.55
CA PRO A 320 -3.43 -23.59 20.35
C PRO A 320 -3.47 -24.87 19.51
N ASN A 321 -3.80 -24.75 18.21
CA ASN A 321 -3.99 -25.90 17.35
C ASN A 321 -2.65 -26.35 16.74
N ARG A 322 -2.39 -27.65 16.75
CA ARG A 322 -1.19 -28.26 16.17
C ARG A 322 -1.59 -29.50 15.39
N PHE A 323 -1.18 -29.55 14.13
CA PHE A 323 -1.42 -30.67 13.24
C PHE A 323 -0.11 -31.07 12.54
N GLU A 324 0.20 -32.38 12.49
CA GLU A 324 1.41 -32.87 11.82
C GLU A 324 1.04 -33.46 10.46
N CYS A 325 1.61 -32.93 9.39
CA CYS A 325 1.47 -33.46 8.04
C CYS A 325 2.28 -34.76 7.86
N GLN A 326 2.02 -35.52 6.81
CA GLN A 326 2.82 -36.68 6.44
C GLN A 326 4.23 -36.28 6.00
N GLY A 327 4.34 -35.15 5.28
CA GLY A 327 5.59 -34.51 4.90
C GLY A 327 6.26 -33.75 6.05
N PRO A 328 7.22 -32.85 5.76
CA PRO A 328 7.99 -32.13 6.77
C PRO A 328 7.22 -31.01 7.49
N ALA A 329 6.03 -30.65 7.02
CA ALA A 329 5.28 -29.53 7.58
C ALA A 329 4.58 -29.90 8.91
N ILE A 330 4.61 -28.93 9.84
CA ILE A 330 3.85 -28.95 11.09
C ILE A 330 2.97 -27.69 11.08
N ILE A 331 1.66 -27.85 10.98
CA ILE A 331 0.74 -26.70 11.02
C ILE A 331 0.48 -26.31 12.47
N ARG A 332 0.66 -25.05 12.77
CA ARG A 332 0.35 -24.44 14.04
C ARG A 332 -0.54 -23.24 13.84
N SER A 333 -1.77 -23.29 14.33
CA SER A 333 -2.77 -22.28 13.94
C SER A 333 -3.56 -21.71 15.11
N GLN A 334 -4.11 -20.53 14.86
CA GLN A 334 -5.02 -19.87 15.79
C GLN A 334 -6.41 -20.50 15.75
N ASP A 335 -6.96 -20.78 14.57
CA ASP A 335 -8.37 -21.17 14.40
C ASP A 335 -8.64 -22.20 13.30
N LEU A 336 -7.63 -22.76 12.63
CA LEU A 336 -7.89 -23.82 11.64
C LEU A 336 -8.54 -25.03 12.30
N SER A 337 -9.57 -25.57 11.67
CA SER A 337 -10.11 -26.87 11.99
C SER A 337 -9.16 -28.00 11.53
N ASP A 338 -9.34 -29.20 12.06
CA ASP A 338 -8.58 -30.38 11.64
C ASP A 338 -8.73 -30.66 10.14
N ALA A 339 -9.93 -30.42 9.57
CA ALA A 339 -10.19 -30.59 8.15
C ALA A 339 -9.42 -29.59 7.29
N GLN A 340 -9.38 -28.33 7.69
CA GLN A 340 -8.61 -27.28 7.00
C GLN A 340 -7.10 -27.53 7.13
N ALA A 341 -6.64 -27.97 8.29
CA ALA A 341 -5.23 -28.34 8.48
C ALA A 341 -4.84 -29.55 7.61
N ALA A 342 -5.70 -30.56 7.50
CA ALA A 342 -5.49 -31.67 6.59
C ALA A 342 -5.44 -31.25 5.13
N GLN A 343 -6.35 -30.38 4.70
CA GLN A 343 -6.34 -29.79 3.35
C GLN A 343 -5.05 -29.00 3.08
N ALA A 344 -4.57 -28.21 4.05
CA ALA A 344 -3.29 -27.53 3.93
C ALA A 344 -2.12 -28.52 3.76
N CYS A 345 -2.11 -29.61 4.52
CA CYS A 345 -1.10 -30.66 4.35
C CYS A 345 -1.12 -31.26 2.94
N ASP A 346 -2.31 -31.56 2.41
CA ASP A 346 -2.46 -32.12 1.04
C ASP A 346 -1.88 -31.17 -0.02
N VAL A 347 -2.11 -29.86 0.15
CA VAL A 347 -1.55 -28.80 -0.73
C VAL A 347 -0.01 -28.80 -0.63
N LEU A 348 0.54 -28.82 0.58
CA LEU A 348 1.99 -28.78 0.82
C LEU A 348 2.67 -30.05 0.32
N ASP A 349 2.13 -31.23 0.58
CA ASP A 349 2.69 -32.51 0.13
C ASP A 349 2.72 -32.60 -1.42
N LYS A 350 1.67 -32.08 -2.07
CA LYS A 350 1.66 -31.99 -3.53
C LYS A 350 2.68 -30.99 -4.05
N LYS A 351 2.82 -29.84 -3.39
CA LYS A 351 3.81 -28.82 -3.75
C LYS A 351 5.24 -29.34 -3.62
N GLU A 352 5.53 -30.10 -2.59
CA GLU A 352 6.84 -30.73 -2.41
C GLU A 352 7.18 -31.70 -3.55
N GLN A 353 6.23 -32.55 -3.95
CA GLN A 353 6.42 -33.45 -5.09
C GLN A 353 6.69 -32.68 -6.39
N ASP A 354 5.89 -31.64 -6.67
CA ASP A 354 6.08 -30.78 -7.85
C ASP A 354 7.44 -30.05 -7.81
N PHE A 355 7.85 -29.58 -6.63
CA PHE A 355 9.14 -28.91 -6.44
C PHE A 355 10.31 -29.85 -6.79
N HIS A 356 10.33 -31.05 -6.25
CA HIS A 356 11.40 -32.02 -6.50
C HIS A 356 11.48 -32.41 -7.96
N GLN A 357 10.36 -32.46 -8.67
CA GLN A 357 10.30 -32.75 -10.09
C GLN A 357 10.87 -31.58 -10.92
N VAL A 358 10.49 -30.32 -10.60
CA VAL A 358 10.92 -29.14 -11.34
C VAL A 358 12.39 -28.81 -11.08
N ALA A 359 12.81 -28.87 -9.80
CA ALA A 359 14.19 -28.54 -9.40
C ALA A 359 15.18 -29.70 -9.52
N ASN A 360 14.71 -30.90 -9.91
CA ASN A 360 15.53 -32.11 -10.07
C ASN A 360 16.49 -32.36 -8.89
N THR A 361 15.97 -32.31 -7.65
CA THR A 361 16.81 -32.35 -6.43
C THR A 361 17.34 -33.74 -6.08
N GLY A 362 16.76 -34.77 -6.67
CA GLY A 362 17.05 -36.16 -6.27
C GLY A 362 16.67 -36.45 -4.81
N LEU A 363 15.85 -35.64 -4.18
CA LEU A 363 15.47 -35.70 -2.75
C LEU A 363 16.66 -35.53 -1.79
N ALA A 364 17.80 -35.01 -2.26
CA ALA A 364 18.99 -34.78 -1.46
C ALA A 364 19.02 -33.33 -0.95
N PRO A 365 18.95 -33.09 0.37
CA PRO A 365 19.14 -31.76 0.92
C PRO A 365 20.58 -31.28 0.69
N VAL A 366 20.81 -29.97 0.77
CA VAL A 366 22.16 -29.41 0.77
C VAL A 366 22.91 -29.82 2.03
N ASP A 367 24.24 -29.88 1.95
CA ASP A 367 25.06 -30.15 3.11
C ASP A 367 24.85 -29.09 4.20
N ASP A 368 24.92 -29.52 5.47
CA ASP A 368 24.73 -28.68 6.65
C ASP A 368 23.32 -28.07 6.82
N ASP A 369 22.30 -28.57 6.12
CA ASP A 369 20.91 -28.20 6.39
C ASP A 369 20.23 -29.19 7.36
N TYR A 370 19.97 -28.72 8.56
CA TYR A 370 19.26 -29.46 9.61
C TYR A 370 17.77 -29.07 9.71
N ASN A 371 17.25 -28.25 8.84
CA ASN A 371 15.83 -27.86 8.77
C ASN A 371 14.94 -29.00 8.22
N THR A 372 14.99 -30.17 8.87
CA THR A 372 14.24 -31.34 8.41
C THR A 372 12.73 -31.18 8.50
N ARG A 373 12.25 -30.20 9.25
CA ARG A 373 10.82 -29.87 9.41
C ARG A 373 10.62 -28.36 9.39
N VAL A 374 9.47 -27.95 8.88
CA VAL A 374 9.03 -26.55 8.87
C VAL A 374 7.76 -26.38 9.68
N GLU A 375 7.71 -25.38 10.56
CA GLU A 375 6.50 -24.99 11.27
C GLU A 375 5.72 -23.96 10.43
N VAL A 376 4.52 -24.33 9.98
CA VAL A 376 3.59 -23.48 9.23
C VAL A 376 2.66 -22.81 10.23
N VAL A 377 2.94 -21.55 10.55
CA VAL A 377 2.21 -20.77 11.55
C VAL A 377 1.12 -19.96 10.86
N VAL A 378 -0.14 -20.16 11.26
CA VAL A 378 -1.30 -19.55 10.63
C VAL A 378 -2.12 -18.77 11.66
N PHE A 379 -2.09 -17.43 11.56
CA PHE A 379 -2.97 -16.54 12.33
C PHE A 379 -4.38 -16.49 11.74
N ALA A 380 -5.38 -16.22 12.57
CA ALA A 380 -6.78 -16.17 12.14
C ALA A 380 -7.07 -15.06 11.11
N ASN A 381 -6.31 -13.96 11.16
CA ASN A 381 -6.48 -12.81 10.27
C ASN A 381 -5.25 -11.90 10.33
N ASN A 382 -5.23 -10.88 9.45
CA ASN A 382 -4.15 -9.89 9.39
C ASN A 382 -3.95 -9.15 10.73
N SER A 383 -5.01 -8.79 11.44
CA SER A 383 -4.88 -8.08 12.73
C SER A 383 -4.14 -8.92 13.77
N SER A 384 -4.45 -10.20 13.89
CA SER A 384 -3.72 -11.13 14.79
C SER A 384 -2.26 -11.31 14.36
N TYR A 385 -2.01 -11.43 13.06
CA TYR A 385 -0.66 -11.50 12.50
C TYR A 385 0.16 -10.25 12.88
N VAL A 386 -0.35 -9.06 12.62
CA VAL A 386 0.32 -7.80 12.95
C VAL A 386 0.55 -7.64 14.46
N ASN A 387 -0.40 -8.05 15.28
CA ASN A 387 -0.33 -7.86 16.72
C ASN A 387 0.66 -8.80 17.42
N TYR A 388 0.84 -10.03 16.93
CA TYR A 388 1.55 -11.07 17.68
C TYR A 388 2.78 -11.64 16.99
N SER A 389 2.83 -11.62 15.66
CA SER A 389 3.84 -12.36 14.91
C SER A 389 5.25 -11.82 15.15
N SER A 390 5.44 -10.52 15.08
CA SER A 390 6.75 -9.88 15.32
C SER A 390 7.29 -10.21 16.72
N PHE A 391 6.45 -10.14 17.75
CA PHE A 391 6.87 -10.46 19.12
C PHE A 391 7.24 -11.93 19.28
N LEU A 392 6.45 -12.84 18.69
CA LEU A 392 6.68 -14.29 18.80
C LEU A 392 7.87 -14.76 17.98
N PHE A 393 8.01 -14.28 16.75
CA PHE A 393 8.91 -14.85 15.75
C PHE A 393 9.96 -13.89 15.21
N GLY A 394 9.84 -12.57 15.46
CA GLY A 394 10.81 -11.56 15.03
C GLY A 394 10.68 -11.12 13.57
N ASN A 395 9.61 -11.53 12.87
CA ASN A 395 9.37 -11.16 11.48
C ASN A 395 8.78 -9.75 11.35
N THR A 396 8.86 -9.18 10.13
CA THR A 396 8.08 -8.00 9.76
C THR A 396 6.63 -8.37 9.49
N THR A 397 5.72 -7.41 9.53
CA THR A 397 4.26 -7.65 9.38
C THR A 397 3.61 -6.76 8.34
N ASP A 398 4.40 -6.12 7.49
CA ASP A 398 3.99 -5.32 6.35
C ASP A 398 3.92 -6.15 5.03
N ASN A 399 3.69 -7.45 5.18
CA ASN A 399 3.68 -8.45 4.10
C ASN A 399 2.53 -9.45 4.30
N GLY A 400 2.33 -10.34 3.33
CA GLY A 400 1.30 -11.39 3.35
C GLY A 400 1.71 -12.68 4.07
N GLY A 401 2.96 -12.78 4.46
CA GLY A 401 3.59 -13.93 5.09
C GLY A 401 5.10 -13.84 4.94
N GLN A 402 5.84 -14.67 5.68
CA GLN A 402 7.30 -14.67 5.59
C GLN A 402 7.86 -16.04 6.00
N TYR A 403 8.75 -16.58 5.18
CA TYR A 403 9.59 -17.68 5.54
C TYR A 403 10.75 -17.20 6.42
N LEU A 404 10.95 -17.87 7.54
CA LEU A 404 12.00 -17.61 8.53
C LEU A 404 12.88 -18.84 8.61
N GLU A 405 13.94 -18.85 7.84
CA GLU A 405 14.86 -19.97 7.74
C GLU A 405 15.60 -20.23 9.06
N GLY A 406 16.04 -19.17 9.73
CA GLY A 406 16.94 -19.24 10.86
C GLY A 406 18.37 -19.55 10.45
N ASN A 407 19.08 -20.38 11.23
CA ASN A 407 20.39 -20.89 10.90
C ASN A 407 20.28 -22.37 10.51
N PRO A 408 20.31 -22.72 9.21
CA PRO A 408 20.12 -24.11 8.77
C PRO A 408 21.21 -25.07 9.30
N ALA A 409 22.42 -24.58 9.61
CA ALA A 409 23.50 -25.37 10.16
C ALA A 409 23.38 -25.67 11.68
N ASP A 410 22.39 -25.07 12.36
CA ASP A 410 22.12 -25.36 13.78
C ASP A 410 21.10 -26.51 13.90
N GLN A 411 21.49 -27.63 14.53
CA GLN A 411 20.62 -28.78 14.75
C GLN A 411 19.38 -28.48 15.61
N ASN A 412 19.39 -27.39 16.36
CA ASN A 412 18.24 -26.92 17.15
C ASN A 412 17.41 -25.87 16.46
N ASN A 413 17.75 -25.50 15.24
CA ASN A 413 17.00 -24.50 14.48
C ASN A 413 15.59 -25.01 14.16
N GLN A 414 14.64 -24.11 14.13
CA GLN A 414 13.27 -24.38 13.70
C GLN A 414 12.90 -23.42 12.57
N ALA A 415 12.98 -23.90 11.35
CA ALA A 415 12.47 -23.16 10.19
C ALA A 415 10.96 -22.95 10.32
N ARG A 416 10.48 -21.78 9.96
CA ARG A 416 9.06 -21.40 10.02
C ARG A 416 8.63 -20.66 8.78
N PHE A 417 7.40 -20.90 8.41
CA PHE A 417 6.62 -20.03 7.55
C PHE A 417 5.51 -19.42 8.39
N VAL A 418 5.36 -18.10 8.38
CA VAL A 418 4.39 -17.39 9.20
C VAL A 418 3.46 -16.59 8.31
N ALA A 419 2.15 -16.85 8.38
CA ALA A 419 1.12 -16.20 7.58
C ALA A 419 -0.19 -16.03 8.35
N TYR A 420 -1.21 -15.54 7.65
CA TYR A 420 -2.57 -15.40 8.18
C TYR A 420 -3.62 -15.82 7.15
N ARG A 421 -4.82 -16.04 7.65
CA ARG A 421 -6.00 -16.27 6.80
C ARG A 421 -6.53 -14.92 6.31
N TYR A 422 -6.81 -14.83 5.02
CA TYR A 422 -7.47 -13.65 4.45
C TYR A 422 -9.00 -13.75 4.50
N ALA A 423 -9.54 -14.91 4.93
CA ALA A 423 -10.95 -15.17 5.13
C ALA A 423 -11.24 -16.17 6.24
N ASN A 424 -12.38 -16.03 6.91
CA ASN A 424 -12.85 -16.88 7.99
C ASN A 424 -13.92 -17.90 7.54
N ASP A 425 -13.80 -18.44 6.36
CA ASP A 425 -14.74 -19.37 5.76
C ASP A 425 -14.39 -20.86 5.94
N ALA A 426 -15.21 -21.74 5.38
CA ALA A 426 -14.97 -23.17 5.37
C ALA A 426 -13.79 -23.56 4.47
N ASP A 427 -13.42 -22.72 3.52
CA ASP A 427 -12.36 -22.97 2.57
C ASP A 427 -10.97 -22.60 3.14
N LEU A 428 -9.93 -23.22 2.59
CA LEU A 428 -8.56 -22.93 2.98
C LEU A 428 -8.11 -21.62 2.36
N SER A 429 -7.87 -20.61 3.19
CA SER A 429 -7.56 -19.24 2.78
C SER A 429 -6.24 -18.71 3.35
N ILE A 430 -5.20 -19.54 3.44
CA ILE A 430 -3.89 -19.15 3.96
C ILE A 430 -3.14 -18.36 2.88
N LEU A 431 -2.78 -17.13 3.20
CA LEU A 431 -2.07 -16.24 2.28
C LEU A 431 -0.66 -16.76 2.00
N ASN A 432 -0.26 -16.77 0.73
CA ASN A 432 1.05 -17.17 0.24
C ASN A 432 1.51 -18.59 0.62
N LEU A 433 0.58 -19.49 0.97
CA LEU A 433 0.94 -20.84 1.48
C LEU A 433 1.94 -21.57 0.59
N GLU A 434 1.71 -21.62 -0.71
CA GLU A 434 2.57 -22.35 -1.65
C GLU A 434 3.85 -21.58 -1.96
N HIS A 435 3.82 -20.26 -1.98
CA HIS A 435 4.95 -19.39 -2.23
C HIS A 435 5.99 -19.53 -1.10
N GLU A 436 5.58 -19.35 0.13
CA GLU A 436 6.48 -19.43 1.30
C GLU A 436 6.98 -20.85 1.56
N TYR A 437 6.16 -21.86 1.25
CA TYR A 437 6.62 -23.24 1.34
C TYR A 437 7.68 -23.56 0.27
N THR A 438 7.59 -22.93 -0.89
CA THR A 438 8.62 -23.04 -1.92
C THR A 438 9.95 -22.50 -1.43
N HIS A 439 9.96 -21.37 -0.69
CA HIS A 439 11.19 -20.87 -0.07
C HIS A 439 11.83 -21.88 0.90
N TYR A 440 11.02 -22.57 1.71
CA TYR A 440 11.55 -23.62 2.57
C TYR A 440 12.20 -24.75 1.77
N LEU A 441 11.53 -25.21 0.71
CA LEU A 441 12.05 -26.30 -0.12
C LEU A 441 13.29 -25.86 -0.91
N ASP A 442 13.27 -24.63 -1.45
CA ASP A 442 14.42 -24.09 -2.21
C ASP A 442 15.65 -23.89 -1.31
N ALA A 443 15.45 -23.32 -0.12
CA ALA A 443 16.51 -23.20 0.88
C ALA A 443 17.13 -24.56 1.20
N ARG A 444 16.28 -25.54 1.53
CA ARG A 444 16.75 -26.88 1.96
C ARG A 444 17.42 -27.69 0.85
N PHE A 445 16.95 -27.58 -0.39
CA PHE A 445 17.37 -28.49 -1.46
C PHE A 445 18.21 -27.83 -2.56
N ASN A 446 18.25 -26.51 -2.65
CA ASN A 446 18.95 -25.79 -3.68
C ASN A 446 19.93 -24.74 -3.16
N GLN A 447 19.76 -24.21 -1.94
CA GLN A 447 20.52 -23.05 -1.45
C GLN A 447 21.45 -23.48 -0.29
N TYR A 448 22.73 -23.70 -0.56
CA TYR A 448 23.70 -23.95 0.50
C TYR A 448 23.89 -22.73 1.40
N GLY A 449 24.05 -22.95 2.70
CA GLY A 449 24.21 -21.87 3.69
C GLY A 449 22.90 -21.16 4.03
N SER A 450 23.00 -20.00 4.66
CA SER A 450 21.85 -19.20 5.04
C SER A 450 21.36 -18.28 3.92
N PHE A 451 20.13 -17.79 4.07
CA PHE A 451 19.58 -16.73 3.21
C PHE A 451 20.52 -15.52 3.08
N SER A 452 21.17 -15.13 4.20
CA SER A 452 22.12 -14.02 4.19
C SER A 452 23.38 -14.32 3.36
N ASP A 453 23.87 -15.56 3.39
CA ASP A 453 25.02 -15.99 2.59
C ASP A 453 24.70 -15.91 1.10
N ASN A 454 23.52 -16.38 0.71
CA ASN A 454 23.06 -16.33 -0.67
C ASN A 454 22.87 -14.88 -1.16
N LEU A 455 22.32 -13.97 -0.34
CA LEU A 455 22.14 -12.57 -0.70
C LEU A 455 23.46 -11.81 -0.82
N ALA A 456 24.48 -12.14 0.00
CA ALA A 456 25.74 -11.41 0.05
C ALA A 456 26.51 -11.40 -1.29
N HIS A 457 26.34 -12.43 -2.11
CA HIS A 457 27.01 -12.58 -3.41
C HIS A 457 26.20 -12.02 -4.57
N GLY A 458 24.93 -11.63 -4.37
CA GLY A 458 24.06 -11.02 -5.36
C GLY A 458 23.57 -11.97 -6.45
N HIS A 459 22.79 -11.42 -7.37
CA HIS A 459 22.23 -12.14 -8.54
C HIS A 459 21.39 -13.37 -8.19
N ILE A 460 20.71 -13.36 -7.02
CA ILE A 460 19.91 -14.49 -6.54
C ILE A 460 18.41 -14.17 -6.41
N VAL A 461 18.04 -12.89 -6.16
CA VAL A 461 16.67 -12.49 -5.86
C VAL A 461 15.69 -12.86 -6.98
N TRP A 462 16.11 -12.75 -8.24
CA TRP A 462 15.33 -13.18 -9.39
C TRP A 462 14.94 -14.66 -9.34
N TRP A 463 15.83 -15.50 -8.79
CA TRP A 463 15.55 -16.91 -8.58
C TRP A 463 14.67 -17.14 -7.38
N LEU A 464 15.05 -16.63 -6.21
CA LEU A 464 14.31 -16.84 -4.95
C LEU A 464 12.82 -16.50 -5.13
N GLU A 465 12.53 -15.28 -5.54
CA GLU A 465 11.15 -14.82 -5.67
C GLU A 465 10.48 -15.30 -6.96
N GLY A 466 11.22 -15.25 -8.07
CA GLY A 466 10.69 -15.71 -9.35
C GLY A 466 10.40 -17.22 -9.39
N PHE A 467 11.16 -18.04 -8.66
CA PHE A 467 10.91 -19.47 -8.58
C PHE A 467 9.72 -19.78 -7.67
N ALA A 468 9.58 -19.08 -6.55
CA ALA A 468 8.40 -19.19 -5.69
C ALA A 468 7.12 -18.81 -6.45
N GLU A 469 7.13 -17.71 -7.21
CA GLU A 469 6.03 -17.32 -8.09
C GLU A 469 5.77 -18.36 -9.19
N TYR A 470 6.83 -18.89 -9.84
CA TYR A 470 6.68 -19.92 -10.86
C TYR A 470 6.08 -21.21 -10.27
N MET A 471 6.50 -21.61 -9.10
CA MET A 471 5.94 -22.78 -8.43
C MET A 471 4.46 -22.60 -8.09
N HIS A 472 4.04 -21.39 -7.74
CA HIS A 472 2.65 -21.06 -7.46
C HIS A 472 1.80 -21.00 -8.75
N TYR A 473 2.21 -20.18 -9.72
CA TYR A 473 1.40 -19.88 -10.91
C TYR A 473 1.65 -20.81 -12.10
N LYS A 474 2.77 -21.52 -12.14
CA LYS A 474 3.23 -22.30 -13.31
C LYS A 474 3.23 -21.43 -14.57
N GLN A 475 2.39 -21.70 -15.55
CA GLN A 475 2.31 -20.90 -16.77
C GLN A 475 1.18 -19.85 -16.73
N GLY A 476 0.42 -19.77 -15.66
CA GLY A 476 -0.82 -19.01 -15.55
C GLY A 476 -0.70 -17.60 -14.95
N TYR A 477 0.51 -17.03 -14.80
CA TYR A 477 0.65 -15.70 -14.18
C TYR A 477 0.35 -14.57 -15.17
N GLN A 478 -0.93 -14.32 -15.41
CA GLN A 478 -1.41 -13.33 -16.38
C GLN A 478 -0.88 -11.91 -16.09
N ALA A 479 -0.88 -11.46 -14.84
CA ALA A 479 -0.40 -10.14 -14.46
C ALA A 479 1.10 -9.92 -14.78
N ALA A 480 1.91 -10.99 -14.85
CA ALA A 480 3.30 -10.89 -15.30
C ALA A 480 3.38 -10.74 -16.83
N VAL A 481 2.49 -11.43 -17.57
CA VAL A 481 2.42 -11.32 -19.05
C VAL A 481 1.95 -9.93 -19.48
N GLU A 482 0.97 -9.37 -18.81
CA GLU A 482 0.45 -8.02 -19.08
C GLU A 482 1.51 -6.93 -18.86
N LEU A 483 2.39 -7.11 -17.87
CA LEU A 483 3.48 -6.17 -17.60
C LEU A 483 4.44 -5.98 -18.79
N ILE A 484 4.56 -6.97 -19.68
CA ILE A 484 5.44 -6.91 -20.86
C ILE A 484 5.03 -5.75 -21.79
N SER A 485 3.73 -5.42 -21.87
CA SER A 485 3.21 -4.32 -22.68
C SER A 485 3.65 -2.93 -22.19
N GLN A 486 3.98 -2.80 -20.91
CA GLN A 486 4.43 -1.54 -20.30
C GLN A 486 5.91 -1.25 -20.55
N GLY A 487 6.65 -2.21 -21.09
CA GLY A 487 8.08 -2.11 -21.41
C GLY A 487 8.82 -3.37 -20.98
N LYS A 488 9.82 -3.76 -21.76
CA LYS A 488 10.59 -4.99 -21.51
C LYS A 488 11.88 -4.69 -20.75
N LEU A 489 12.16 -5.47 -19.73
CA LEU A 489 13.49 -5.57 -19.15
C LEU A 489 14.34 -6.58 -19.92
N SER A 490 15.65 -6.35 -19.99
CA SER A 490 16.57 -7.39 -20.47
C SER A 490 16.72 -8.49 -19.42
N LEU A 491 17.07 -9.71 -19.84
CA LEU A 491 17.32 -10.81 -18.90
C LEU A 491 18.47 -10.46 -17.92
N SER A 492 19.49 -9.76 -18.41
CA SER A 492 20.59 -9.25 -17.57
C SER A 492 20.09 -8.29 -16.48
N ASP A 493 19.13 -7.40 -16.80
CA ASP A 493 18.56 -6.50 -15.82
C ASP A 493 17.73 -7.26 -14.77
N VAL A 494 16.95 -8.26 -15.20
CA VAL A 494 16.19 -9.10 -14.26
C VAL A 494 17.11 -9.90 -13.36
N PHE A 495 18.17 -10.49 -13.90
CA PHE A 495 19.17 -11.23 -13.12
C PHE A 495 19.95 -10.36 -12.12
N ALA A 496 20.01 -9.04 -12.34
CA ALA A 496 20.60 -8.08 -11.41
C ALA A 496 19.59 -7.54 -10.38
N THR A 497 18.40 -8.12 -10.27
CA THR A 497 17.37 -7.70 -9.30
C THR A 497 17.85 -7.89 -7.86
N THR A 498 17.50 -6.92 -7.02
CA THR A 498 17.72 -6.92 -5.58
C THR A 498 16.41 -6.55 -4.86
N TYR A 499 16.31 -6.77 -3.56
CA TYR A 499 15.14 -6.35 -2.77
C TYR A 499 14.94 -4.83 -2.66
N SER A 500 15.86 -4.01 -3.16
CA SER A 500 15.66 -2.57 -3.29
C SER A 500 14.89 -2.15 -4.56
N ASN A 501 14.62 -3.09 -5.46
CA ASN A 501 13.81 -2.84 -6.65
C ASN A 501 12.31 -2.88 -6.32
N ASP A 502 11.48 -2.43 -7.26
CA ASP A 502 10.03 -2.47 -7.12
C ASP A 502 9.45 -3.90 -7.20
N THR A 503 8.25 -4.07 -6.67
CA THR A 503 7.53 -5.34 -6.59
C THR A 503 7.37 -6.04 -7.96
N ASN A 504 7.11 -5.27 -9.03
CA ASN A 504 6.99 -5.86 -10.37
C ASN A 504 8.29 -6.50 -10.82
N ARG A 505 9.42 -5.81 -10.56
CA ARG A 505 10.73 -6.33 -10.93
C ARG A 505 11.13 -7.56 -10.13
N ILE A 506 10.84 -7.57 -8.83
CA ILE A 506 11.17 -8.68 -7.94
C ILE A 506 10.36 -9.92 -8.31
N TYR A 507 9.04 -9.83 -8.28
CA TYR A 507 8.16 -10.99 -8.41
C TYR A 507 7.80 -11.32 -9.87
N ARG A 508 7.22 -10.35 -10.61
CA ARG A 508 6.68 -10.62 -11.95
C ARG A 508 7.78 -10.80 -13.00
N TRP A 509 8.76 -9.92 -13.03
CA TRP A 509 9.91 -10.09 -13.91
C TRP A 509 10.79 -11.27 -13.49
N GLY A 510 10.96 -11.50 -12.17
CA GLY A 510 11.60 -12.71 -11.65
C GLY A 510 10.92 -13.97 -12.16
N TYR A 511 9.58 -14.05 -12.04
CA TYR A 511 8.79 -15.16 -12.59
C TYR A 511 9.02 -15.36 -14.09
N LEU A 512 8.98 -14.29 -14.91
CA LEU A 512 9.19 -14.40 -16.36
C LEU A 512 10.59 -14.93 -16.68
N ALA A 513 11.61 -14.49 -15.96
CA ALA A 513 12.97 -14.97 -16.15
C ALA A 513 13.13 -16.45 -15.77
N VAL A 514 12.58 -16.87 -14.62
CA VAL A 514 12.58 -18.27 -14.20
C VAL A 514 11.83 -19.16 -15.18
N ARG A 515 10.63 -18.74 -15.60
CA ARG A 515 9.83 -19.46 -16.58
C ARG A 515 10.57 -19.62 -17.90
N PHE A 516 11.18 -18.56 -18.41
CA PHE A 516 11.99 -18.60 -19.63
C PHE A 516 13.15 -19.60 -19.49
N MET A 517 13.91 -19.52 -18.40
CA MET A 517 15.07 -20.38 -18.18
C MET A 517 14.65 -21.86 -18.05
N LEU A 518 13.57 -22.15 -17.35
CA LEU A 518 13.06 -23.52 -17.22
C LEU A 518 12.50 -24.09 -18.54
N GLU A 519 11.81 -23.26 -19.34
CA GLU A 519 11.22 -23.70 -20.62
C GLU A 519 12.28 -23.84 -21.75
N LYS A 520 13.26 -22.95 -21.81
CA LYS A 520 14.22 -22.87 -22.94
C LYS A 520 15.60 -23.41 -22.61
N HIS A 521 16.05 -23.26 -21.36
CA HIS A 521 17.41 -23.56 -20.94
C HIS A 521 17.48 -24.40 -19.64
N PRO A 522 16.74 -25.53 -19.53
CA PRO A 522 16.68 -26.32 -18.30
C PRO A 522 18.05 -26.88 -17.88
N GLN A 523 18.96 -27.13 -18.83
CA GLN A 523 20.31 -27.61 -18.53
C GLN A 523 21.20 -26.53 -17.88
N ASP A 524 21.00 -25.25 -18.26
CA ASP A 524 21.72 -24.15 -17.62
C ASP A 524 21.16 -23.91 -16.20
N VAL A 525 19.84 -24.08 -16.01
CA VAL A 525 19.23 -24.05 -14.66
C VAL A 525 19.82 -25.15 -13.76
N GLU A 526 19.93 -26.38 -14.27
CA GLU A 526 20.54 -27.48 -13.50
C GLU A 526 22.00 -27.18 -13.15
N SER A 527 22.75 -26.60 -14.09
CA SER A 527 24.14 -26.19 -13.86
C SER A 527 24.26 -25.09 -12.81
N LEU A 528 23.35 -24.11 -12.82
CA LEU A 528 23.27 -23.06 -11.81
C LEU A 528 22.92 -23.64 -10.44
N LEU A 529 21.91 -24.50 -10.36
CA LEU A 529 21.51 -25.13 -9.10
C LEU A 529 22.62 -26.03 -8.52
N ALA A 530 23.41 -26.68 -9.35
CA ALA A 530 24.57 -27.44 -8.88
C ALA A 530 25.63 -26.56 -8.20
N LEU A 531 25.82 -25.32 -8.67
CA LEU A 531 26.70 -24.34 -8.03
C LEU A 531 26.12 -23.85 -6.70
N SER A 532 24.83 -23.55 -6.67
CA SER A 532 24.12 -23.09 -5.47
C SER A 532 24.12 -24.16 -4.38
N ARG A 533 23.77 -25.40 -4.72
CA ARG A 533 23.77 -26.56 -3.80
C ARG A 533 25.11 -26.84 -3.11
N THR A 534 26.20 -26.37 -3.70
CA THR A 534 27.55 -26.57 -3.18
C THR A 534 28.22 -25.29 -2.69
N GLY A 535 27.47 -24.21 -2.54
CA GLY A 535 27.94 -22.92 -2.01
C GLY A 535 28.98 -22.22 -2.90
N GLN A 536 28.96 -22.48 -4.21
CA GLN A 536 29.87 -21.85 -5.18
C GLN A 536 29.32 -20.48 -5.62
N PHE A 537 29.10 -19.58 -4.68
CA PHE A 537 28.39 -18.31 -4.86
C PHE A 537 29.02 -17.40 -5.94
N ASP A 538 30.35 -17.27 -5.96
CA ASP A 538 31.05 -16.44 -6.95
C ASP A 538 30.85 -16.99 -8.36
N GLN A 539 30.86 -18.33 -8.51
CA GLN A 539 30.64 -18.97 -9.82
C GLN A 539 29.17 -18.86 -10.22
N TRP A 540 28.22 -18.94 -9.26
CA TRP A 540 26.82 -18.62 -9.50
C TRP A 540 26.66 -17.22 -10.07
N ALA A 541 27.13 -16.19 -9.38
CA ALA A 541 26.99 -14.80 -9.79
C ALA A 541 27.61 -14.53 -11.16
N GLN A 542 28.79 -15.11 -11.44
CA GLN A 542 29.44 -15.00 -12.74
C GLN A 542 28.64 -15.71 -13.85
N SER A 543 28.14 -16.93 -13.57
CA SER A 543 27.37 -17.71 -14.55
C SER A 543 26.03 -17.02 -14.88
N VAL A 544 25.31 -16.53 -13.86
CA VAL A 544 24.05 -15.78 -14.06
C VAL A 544 24.27 -14.56 -14.95
N LYS A 545 25.34 -13.79 -14.70
CA LYS A 545 25.69 -12.63 -15.52
C LYS A 545 25.94 -13.02 -16.99
N LEU A 546 26.75 -14.06 -17.22
CA LEU A 546 27.06 -14.53 -18.57
C LEU A 546 25.81 -15.07 -19.30
N LEU A 547 24.94 -15.79 -18.63
CA LEU A 547 23.67 -16.29 -19.18
C LEU A 547 22.73 -15.14 -19.51
N GLY A 548 22.65 -14.13 -18.66
CA GLY A 548 21.86 -12.92 -18.93
C GLY A 548 22.31 -12.24 -20.22
N GLU A 549 23.63 -11.98 -20.37
CA GLU A 549 24.20 -11.40 -21.58
C GLU A 549 23.94 -12.26 -22.81
N ARG A 550 24.09 -13.58 -22.67
CA ARG A 550 23.92 -14.56 -23.78
C ARG A 550 22.48 -14.59 -24.29
N TYR A 551 21.50 -14.59 -23.41
CA TYR A 551 20.09 -14.85 -23.73
C TYR A 551 19.19 -13.61 -23.79
N ASN A 552 19.74 -12.40 -23.66
CA ASN A 552 18.93 -11.16 -23.72
C ASN A 552 18.04 -11.08 -24.98
N THR A 553 18.58 -11.40 -26.15
CA THR A 553 17.85 -11.33 -27.44
C THR A 553 16.76 -12.41 -27.49
N GLU A 554 17.08 -13.64 -27.05
CA GLU A 554 16.16 -14.76 -27.06
C GLU A 554 15.03 -14.54 -26.04
N PHE A 555 15.35 -14.03 -24.87
CA PHE A 555 14.35 -13.66 -23.85
C PHE A 555 13.38 -12.63 -24.40
N SER A 556 13.87 -11.56 -25.02
CA SER A 556 13.01 -10.54 -25.64
C SER A 556 12.09 -11.13 -26.71
N ALA A 557 12.59 -12.02 -27.55
CA ALA A 557 11.78 -12.69 -28.57
C ALA A 557 10.75 -13.67 -27.95
N TRP A 558 11.12 -14.37 -26.88
CA TRP A 558 10.21 -15.26 -26.15
C TRP A 558 9.08 -14.45 -25.47
N LEU A 559 9.38 -13.30 -24.89
CA LEU A 559 8.35 -12.40 -24.33
C LEU A 559 7.33 -11.98 -25.40
N ASP A 560 7.77 -11.75 -26.66
CA ASP A 560 6.85 -11.44 -27.76
C ASP A 560 5.92 -12.63 -28.09
N THR A 561 6.37 -13.87 -27.89
CA THR A 561 5.49 -15.04 -28.06
C THR A 561 4.40 -15.10 -27.01
N LEU A 562 4.73 -14.80 -25.75
CA LEU A 562 3.73 -14.77 -24.67
C LEU A 562 2.65 -13.71 -24.89
N GLN A 563 3.01 -12.56 -25.44
CA GLN A 563 2.03 -11.53 -25.78
C GLN A 563 1.15 -11.93 -26.95
N ARG A 564 1.69 -12.62 -27.98
CA ARG A 564 0.90 -13.11 -29.12
C ARG A 564 -0.05 -14.25 -28.75
N ASP A 565 0.44 -15.15 -27.90
CA ASP A 565 -0.32 -16.32 -27.46
C ASP A 565 -1.34 -15.98 -26.34
N ASN A 566 -1.34 -14.72 -25.88
CA ASN A 566 -2.33 -14.23 -24.94
C ASN A 566 -3.70 -14.15 -25.67
N PRO A 567 -4.74 -14.87 -25.21
CA PRO A 567 -6.06 -14.84 -25.83
C PRO A 567 -6.68 -13.43 -25.85
N ASP A 568 -6.23 -12.54 -24.99
CA ASP A 568 -6.69 -11.15 -24.90
C ASP A 568 -5.84 -10.18 -25.76
N ASN A 569 -4.86 -10.68 -26.52
CA ASN A 569 -4.05 -9.84 -27.39
C ASN A 569 -4.78 -9.55 -28.73
N PRO A 570 -5.07 -8.28 -29.07
CA PRO A 570 -5.77 -7.91 -30.31
C PRO A 570 -4.96 -8.26 -31.58
N ASP A 571 -3.65 -8.47 -31.49
CA ASP A 571 -2.77 -8.79 -32.60
C ASP A 571 -2.52 -10.30 -32.79
N ASN A 572 -3.26 -11.17 -32.08
CA ASN A 572 -3.13 -12.62 -32.22
C ASN A 572 -3.75 -13.11 -33.55
N PRO A 573 -2.96 -13.62 -34.52
CA PRO A 573 -3.46 -14.03 -35.85
C PRO A 573 -4.35 -15.30 -35.83
N ASP A 574 -4.38 -16.05 -34.74
CA ASP A 574 -5.16 -17.29 -34.58
C ASP A 574 -6.50 -17.07 -33.85
N ASN A 575 -6.85 -15.82 -33.55
CA ASN A 575 -8.14 -15.49 -32.93
C ASN A 575 -9.23 -15.43 -34.04
N PRO A 576 -10.19 -16.38 -34.12
CA PRO A 576 -11.27 -16.28 -35.08
C PRO A 576 -12.11 -15.06 -34.74
N GLU A 577 -12.36 -14.20 -35.75
CA GLU A 577 -13.15 -12.97 -35.66
C GLU A 577 -14.43 -13.13 -34.84
N GLN A 578 -14.33 -12.84 -33.54
CA GLN A 578 -15.47 -12.31 -32.78
C GLN A 578 -15.35 -10.78 -32.83
N PRO A 579 -16.43 -10.03 -32.96
CA PRO A 579 -16.35 -8.57 -32.92
C PRO A 579 -15.74 -8.15 -31.59
N ASN A 580 -14.53 -7.62 -31.70
CA ASN A 580 -13.68 -7.16 -30.61
C ASN A 580 -14.46 -6.19 -29.71
N PRO A 581 -14.70 -6.47 -28.41
CA PRO A 581 -14.95 -5.41 -27.49
C PRO A 581 -13.61 -4.66 -27.35
N GLU A 582 -13.62 -3.36 -27.59
CA GLU A 582 -12.47 -2.49 -27.38
C GLU A 582 -11.79 -2.81 -26.02
N PRO A 583 -10.46 -2.91 -25.93
CA PRO A 583 -9.79 -3.19 -24.65
C PRO A 583 -10.17 -2.08 -23.68
N ASN A 584 -10.85 -2.42 -22.58
CA ASN A 584 -11.33 -1.53 -21.53
C ASN A 584 -12.43 -0.54 -21.95
N ALA A 585 -13.31 -0.87 -22.87
CA ALA A 585 -14.52 -0.08 -23.10
C ALA A 585 -15.41 -0.11 -21.85
N VAL A 586 -15.40 1.00 -21.11
CA VAL A 586 -16.28 1.18 -19.96
C VAL A 586 -17.72 1.24 -20.50
N THR A 587 -18.51 0.22 -20.25
CA THR A 587 -19.86 0.06 -20.78
C THR A 587 -20.87 0.79 -19.91
N GLN A 588 -21.83 1.49 -20.51
CA GLN A 588 -22.93 2.10 -19.75
C GLN A 588 -23.87 1.03 -19.21
N LEU A 589 -24.03 0.96 -17.90
CA LEU A 589 -25.08 0.21 -17.24
C LEU A 589 -26.28 1.13 -17.04
N ALA A 590 -27.38 0.87 -17.74
CA ALA A 590 -28.60 1.66 -17.59
C ALA A 590 -29.14 1.50 -16.16
N ALA A 591 -29.56 2.60 -15.54
CA ALA A 591 -30.19 2.57 -14.24
C ALA A 591 -31.43 1.65 -14.25
N ASN A 592 -31.64 0.90 -13.18
CA ASN A 592 -32.71 -0.08 -13.02
C ASN A 592 -32.71 -1.22 -14.05
N SER A 593 -31.54 -1.51 -14.63
CA SER A 593 -31.32 -2.67 -15.50
C SER A 593 -30.44 -3.72 -14.82
N SER A 594 -30.49 -4.94 -15.33
CA SER A 594 -29.64 -6.04 -14.87
C SER A 594 -28.82 -6.58 -16.03
N LEU A 595 -27.58 -6.97 -15.75
CA LEU A 595 -26.69 -7.60 -16.72
C LEU A 595 -26.15 -8.90 -16.09
N THR A 596 -26.12 -9.99 -16.85
CA THR A 596 -25.52 -11.25 -16.39
C THR A 596 -24.08 -11.33 -16.88
N LEU A 597 -23.17 -11.58 -15.95
CA LEU A 597 -21.74 -11.65 -16.16
C LEU A 597 -21.22 -13.07 -15.91
N THR A 598 -20.19 -13.43 -16.63
CA THR A 598 -19.38 -14.62 -16.40
C THR A 598 -17.93 -14.21 -16.62
N GLY A 599 -17.04 -14.62 -15.76
CA GLY A 599 -15.62 -14.26 -15.85
C GLY A 599 -14.74 -15.31 -15.21
N LYS A 600 -13.46 -15.21 -15.54
CA LYS A 600 -12.39 -15.98 -14.92
C LYS A 600 -11.84 -15.27 -13.71
N ALA A 601 -11.10 -16.01 -12.88
CA ALA A 601 -10.29 -15.39 -11.86
C ALA A 601 -9.43 -14.25 -12.46
N TYR A 602 -9.46 -13.09 -11.81
CA TYR A 602 -8.77 -11.84 -12.21
C TYR A 602 -9.27 -11.17 -13.51
N SER A 603 -10.39 -11.66 -14.12
CA SER A 603 -11.06 -10.90 -15.16
C SER A 603 -11.78 -9.68 -14.58
N GLU A 604 -11.79 -8.57 -15.29
CA GLU A 604 -12.42 -7.32 -14.87
C GLU A 604 -13.42 -6.84 -15.93
N HIS A 605 -14.63 -6.53 -15.52
CA HIS A 605 -15.65 -5.90 -16.35
C HIS A 605 -15.93 -4.49 -15.86
N LEU A 606 -15.76 -3.50 -16.73
CA LEU A 606 -15.88 -2.09 -16.40
C LEU A 606 -17.20 -1.50 -16.89
N PHE A 607 -17.89 -0.78 -16.01
CA PHE A 607 -19.15 -0.12 -16.32
C PHE A 607 -19.20 1.29 -15.75
N TYR A 608 -20.21 2.07 -16.16
CA TYR A 608 -20.57 3.30 -15.48
C TYR A 608 -22.10 3.47 -15.42
N VAL A 609 -22.56 4.18 -14.40
CA VAL A 609 -23.94 4.62 -14.21
C VAL A 609 -23.96 6.14 -14.10
N ASP A 610 -24.77 6.81 -14.91
CA ASP A 610 -25.02 8.23 -14.76
C ASP A 610 -26.19 8.46 -13.78
N VAL A 611 -25.89 9.08 -12.65
CA VAL A 611 -26.84 9.44 -11.60
C VAL A 611 -27.31 10.87 -11.82
N PRO A 612 -28.58 11.11 -12.18
CA PRO A 612 -29.11 12.44 -12.43
C PRO A 612 -29.36 13.23 -11.14
N GLU A 613 -29.60 14.53 -11.29
CA GLU A 613 -30.07 15.38 -10.18
C GLU A 613 -31.40 14.85 -9.60
N TYR A 614 -31.61 15.10 -8.32
CA TYR A 614 -32.82 14.65 -7.56
C TYR A 614 -32.93 13.14 -7.37
N SER A 615 -31.83 12.39 -7.48
CA SER A 615 -31.78 10.97 -7.12
C SER A 615 -31.78 10.81 -5.60
N ARG A 616 -32.68 9.99 -5.05
CA ARG A 616 -32.79 9.75 -3.61
C ARG A 616 -32.14 8.48 -3.15
N GLU A 617 -32.14 7.47 -3.99
CA GLU A 617 -31.57 6.17 -3.71
C GLU A 617 -30.68 5.74 -4.87
N PHE A 618 -29.50 5.27 -4.54
CA PHE A 618 -28.59 4.64 -5.49
C PHE A 618 -27.82 3.53 -4.80
N HIS A 619 -27.98 2.31 -5.29
CA HIS A 619 -27.14 1.18 -4.90
C HIS A 619 -26.86 0.29 -6.10
N VAL A 620 -25.70 -0.35 -6.05
CA VAL A 620 -25.28 -1.35 -7.04
C VAL A 620 -25.04 -2.65 -6.30
N GLN A 621 -25.54 -3.74 -6.86
CA GLN A 621 -25.35 -5.07 -6.28
C GLN A 621 -24.94 -6.07 -7.36
N ILE A 622 -24.18 -7.07 -6.92
CA ILE A 622 -23.92 -8.29 -7.67
C ILE A 622 -24.46 -9.49 -6.88
N SER A 623 -24.90 -10.54 -7.61
CA SER A 623 -25.30 -11.80 -7.00
C SER A 623 -25.19 -12.94 -8.02
N GLY A 624 -24.59 -14.07 -7.63
CA GLY A 624 -24.42 -15.20 -8.54
C GLY A 624 -23.49 -16.28 -7.98
N GLU A 625 -23.02 -17.15 -8.87
CA GLU A 625 -22.12 -18.25 -8.53
C GLU A 625 -20.65 -17.86 -8.73
N GLY A 626 -19.77 -18.42 -7.91
CA GLY A 626 -18.34 -18.12 -7.91
C GLY A 626 -17.97 -16.97 -6.97
N ASP A 627 -16.86 -16.30 -7.23
CA ASP A 627 -16.33 -15.24 -6.36
C ASP A 627 -15.92 -14.01 -7.19
N ALA A 628 -16.83 -13.03 -7.26
CA ALA A 628 -16.63 -11.77 -7.95
C ALA A 628 -16.87 -10.59 -7.01
N ASP A 629 -15.95 -9.66 -6.97
CA ASP A 629 -15.97 -8.45 -6.14
C ASP A 629 -16.47 -7.24 -6.92
N LEU A 630 -17.14 -6.31 -6.20
CA LEU A 630 -17.64 -5.05 -6.73
C LEU A 630 -16.83 -3.85 -6.20
N TYR A 631 -16.27 -3.07 -7.13
CA TYR A 631 -15.52 -1.85 -6.85
C TYR A 631 -16.18 -0.64 -7.49
N MET A 632 -16.22 0.51 -6.82
CA MET A 632 -16.85 1.71 -7.35
C MET A 632 -16.03 2.98 -7.09
N SER A 633 -16.13 3.94 -8.03
CA SER A 633 -15.56 5.28 -7.92
C SER A 633 -16.46 6.33 -8.56
N TYR A 634 -16.48 7.54 -7.97
CA TYR A 634 -17.18 8.70 -8.52
C TYR A 634 -16.26 9.49 -9.45
N GLN A 635 -16.69 9.72 -10.70
CA GLN A 635 -15.96 10.48 -11.74
C GLN A 635 -14.55 9.97 -12.10
N GLN A 636 -14.21 8.75 -11.71
CA GLN A 636 -12.96 8.07 -12.03
C GLN A 636 -13.27 6.61 -12.31
N VAL A 637 -12.60 6.00 -13.30
CA VAL A 637 -12.77 4.57 -13.57
C VAL A 637 -12.34 3.78 -12.33
N ALA A 638 -13.21 2.88 -11.88
CA ALA A 638 -12.90 2.00 -10.76
C ALA A 638 -12.17 0.76 -11.28
N HIS A 639 -11.12 0.35 -10.59
CA HIS A 639 -10.39 -0.90 -10.79
C HIS A 639 -10.20 -1.60 -9.44
N TYR A 640 -10.00 -2.91 -9.41
CA TYR A 640 -9.75 -3.66 -8.18
C TYR A 640 -8.53 -3.17 -7.38
N TYR A 641 -7.63 -2.40 -7.99
CA TYR A 641 -6.46 -1.79 -7.37
C TYR A 641 -6.54 -0.26 -7.21
N ASP A 642 -7.59 0.39 -7.77
CA ASP A 642 -7.82 1.85 -7.67
C ASP A 642 -9.33 2.13 -7.64
N TYR A 643 -9.89 2.30 -6.44
CA TYR A 643 -11.31 2.50 -6.20
C TYR A 643 -11.54 3.41 -4.99
N GLN A 644 -12.76 3.96 -4.87
CA GLN A 644 -13.16 4.80 -3.74
C GLN A 644 -14.03 4.05 -2.74
N VAL A 645 -14.82 3.07 -3.21
CA VAL A 645 -15.72 2.26 -2.39
C VAL A 645 -15.71 0.83 -2.90
N THR A 646 -15.71 -0.12 -1.99
CA THR A 646 -15.86 -1.54 -2.27
C THR A 646 -16.58 -2.22 -1.11
N GLU A 647 -17.14 -3.39 -1.35
CA GLU A 647 -17.59 -4.32 -0.34
C GLU A 647 -16.96 -5.68 -0.63
N PHE A 648 -16.28 -6.24 0.36
CA PHE A 648 -15.61 -7.53 0.25
C PHE A 648 -16.43 -8.57 1.01
N THR A 649 -17.14 -9.39 0.27
CA THR A 649 -17.77 -10.60 0.83
C THR A 649 -17.36 -11.80 0.01
N TYR A 650 -17.35 -12.99 0.64
CA TYR A 650 -17.10 -14.23 -0.11
C TYR A 650 -18.27 -14.55 -1.02
N GLY A 651 -17.91 -14.94 -2.23
CA GLY A 651 -18.88 -15.18 -3.28
C GLY A 651 -19.37 -13.88 -3.91
N SER A 652 -20.19 -14.01 -4.95
CA SER A 652 -20.63 -12.89 -5.76
C SER A 652 -21.89 -12.22 -5.23
N ASN A 653 -22.08 -12.09 -3.91
CA ASN A 653 -23.27 -11.46 -3.31
C ASN A 653 -22.87 -10.19 -2.55
N GLU A 654 -22.76 -9.08 -3.27
CA GLU A 654 -22.26 -7.81 -2.74
C GLU A 654 -23.19 -6.65 -3.10
N GLN A 655 -23.22 -5.62 -2.26
CA GLN A 655 -24.02 -4.43 -2.49
C GLN A 655 -23.36 -3.17 -1.94
N ILE A 656 -23.09 -2.21 -2.81
CA ILE A 656 -22.63 -0.86 -2.43
C ILE A 656 -23.84 0.08 -2.47
N THR A 657 -24.11 0.75 -1.35
CA THR A 657 -25.23 1.71 -1.21
C THR A 657 -24.68 3.10 -0.93
N PHE A 658 -25.06 4.08 -1.76
CA PHE A 658 -24.69 5.47 -1.58
C PHE A 658 -25.72 6.20 -0.70
N LYS A 659 -25.22 6.99 0.24
CA LYS A 659 -26.09 7.78 1.14
C LYS A 659 -26.36 9.15 0.50
N PRO A 660 -27.59 9.70 0.64
CA PRO A 660 -27.88 11.06 0.25
C PRO A 660 -27.00 12.09 0.96
N GLU A 661 -26.64 13.15 0.27
CA GLU A 661 -25.97 14.32 0.84
C GLU A 661 -26.93 15.12 1.75
N GLN A 662 -26.45 16.21 2.36
CA GLN A 662 -27.25 17.06 3.26
C GLN A 662 -28.51 17.65 2.62
N ASN A 663 -28.56 17.75 1.30
CA ASN A 663 -29.73 18.17 0.54
C ASN A 663 -30.80 17.09 0.35
N GLY A 664 -30.55 15.88 0.87
CA GLY A 664 -31.43 14.72 0.78
C GLY A 664 -31.39 13.97 -0.56
N TYR A 665 -30.41 14.27 -1.43
CA TYR A 665 -30.22 13.62 -2.72
C TYR A 665 -28.82 13.02 -2.85
N ILE A 666 -28.73 11.96 -3.65
CA ILE A 666 -27.45 11.36 -4.05
C ILE A 666 -26.69 12.38 -4.92
N LYS A 667 -25.39 12.48 -4.75
CA LYS A 667 -24.54 13.36 -5.55
C LYS A 667 -24.68 13.02 -7.04
N PRO A 668 -25.14 13.96 -7.89
CA PRO A 668 -25.34 13.69 -9.32
C PRO A 668 -23.99 13.60 -10.03
N GLY A 669 -23.91 12.74 -11.05
CA GLY A 669 -22.70 12.57 -11.85
C GLY A 669 -22.48 11.12 -12.27
N ARG A 670 -21.32 10.83 -12.83
CA ARG A 670 -20.97 9.51 -13.31
C ARG A 670 -20.26 8.70 -12.24
N TYR A 671 -20.80 7.51 -11.96
CA TYR A 671 -20.23 6.51 -11.08
C TYR A 671 -19.72 5.35 -11.93
N TYR A 672 -18.44 5.05 -11.79
CA TYR A 672 -17.80 3.93 -12.44
C TYR A 672 -17.78 2.73 -11.52
N LEU A 673 -17.86 1.55 -12.08
CA LEU A 673 -17.81 0.29 -11.33
C LEU A 673 -17.02 -0.77 -12.09
N SER A 674 -16.35 -1.61 -11.34
CA SER A 674 -15.66 -2.81 -11.81
C SER A 674 -16.24 -4.03 -11.10
N VAL A 675 -16.49 -5.09 -11.86
CA VAL A 675 -16.79 -6.43 -11.34
C VAL A 675 -15.58 -7.29 -11.67
N THR A 676 -14.83 -7.70 -10.65
CA THR A 676 -13.56 -8.41 -10.81
C THR A 676 -13.62 -9.79 -10.16
N GLY A 677 -13.26 -10.84 -10.89
CA GLY A 677 -13.22 -12.22 -10.35
C GLY A 677 -12.06 -12.40 -9.36
N ARG A 678 -12.36 -12.84 -8.16
CA ARG A 678 -11.36 -13.42 -7.24
C ARG A 678 -11.14 -14.89 -7.55
N ALA A 679 -12.19 -15.56 -8.00
CA ALA A 679 -12.17 -16.88 -8.62
C ALA A 679 -13.01 -16.86 -9.89
N ASP A 680 -13.09 -17.98 -10.59
CA ASP A 680 -14.02 -18.13 -11.72
C ASP A 680 -15.45 -17.91 -11.22
N TYR A 681 -16.21 -17.09 -11.94
CA TYR A 681 -17.60 -16.81 -11.59
C TYR A 681 -18.53 -16.96 -12.81
N SER A 682 -19.79 -17.29 -12.54
CA SER A 682 -20.78 -17.50 -13.58
C SER A 682 -22.18 -17.09 -13.13
N ALA A 683 -23.01 -16.71 -14.10
CA ALA A 683 -24.37 -16.25 -13.84
C ALA A 683 -24.46 -15.12 -12.78
N VAL A 684 -23.42 -14.29 -12.65
CA VAL A 684 -23.42 -13.14 -11.75
C VAL A 684 -24.28 -12.04 -12.33
N ILE A 685 -25.34 -11.69 -11.63
CA ILE A 685 -26.27 -10.62 -12.01
C ILE A 685 -25.79 -9.31 -11.39
N LEU A 686 -25.36 -8.39 -12.23
CA LEU A 686 -25.06 -7.01 -11.86
C LEU A 686 -26.32 -6.16 -12.02
N ASN A 687 -26.71 -5.42 -10.98
CA ASN A 687 -27.87 -4.55 -10.97
C ASN A 687 -27.51 -3.18 -10.39
N ALA A 688 -27.97 -2.08 -11.04
CA ALA A 688 -27.85 -0.73 -10.53
C ALA A 688 -29.24 -0.16 -10.27
N HIS A 689 -29.62 -0.03 -9.00
CA HIS A 689 -30.92 0.54 -8.59
C HIS A 689 -30.80 2.04 -8.34
N LEU A 690 -31.69 2.81 -8.96
CA LEU A 690 -31.72 4.26 -8.87
C LEU A 690 -33.18 4.75 -8.75
N VAL A 691 -33.45 5.56 -7.73
CA VAL A 691 -34.74 6.24 -7.54
C VAL A 691 -34.55 7.74 -7.67
N THR A 692 -35.24 8.34 -8.65
CA THR A 692 -35.25 9.81 -8.87
C THR A 692 -36.61 10.40 -8.54
N GLU A 693 -36.63 11.58 -7.95
CA GLU A 693 -37.85 12.38 -7.83
C GLU A 693 -37.85 13.49 -8.88
N GLN A 694 -39.00 13.65 -9.59
CA GLN A 694 -39.18 14.85 -10.41
C GLN A 694 -39.46 16.04 -9.49
N PRO A 695 -38.83 17.22 -9.69
CA PRO A 695 -39.23 18.41 -8.95
C PRO A 695 -40.69 18.69 -9.24
N ASN A 696 -41.49 18.81 -8.19
CA ASN A 696 -42.88 19.25 -8.32
C ASN A 696 -42.88 20.62 -9.00
N GLU A 697 -43.37 20.71 -10.22
CA GLU A 697 -43.72 22.00 -10.84
C GLU A 697 -44.75 22.67 -9.91
N GLN A 698 -44.32 23.74 -9.25
CA GLN A 698 -45.29 24.58 -8.51
C GLN A 698 -46.30 25.12 -9.51
N PRO A 699 -47.60 24.97 -9.28
CA PRO A 699 -48.59 25.59 -10.17
C PRO A 699 -48.38 27.10 -10.17
N THR A 700 -48.15 27.65 -11.35
CA THR A 700 -48.07 29.09 -11.58
C THR A 700 -49.34 29.74 -11.04
N ALA A 701 -49.21 30.52 -9.95
CA ALA A 701 -50.31 31.26 -9.42
C ALA A 701 -50.81 32.25 -10.47
N LEU A 702 -52.01 32.02 -11.00
CA LEU A 702 -52.76 32.96 -11.79
C LEU A 702 -53.02 34.19 -10.93
N LEU A 703 -52.39 35.32 -11.24
CA LEU A 703 -52.73 36.61 -10.70
C LEU A 703 -54.18 36.97 -11.15
N PRO A 704 -55.08 37.37 -10.22
CA PRO A 704 -56.42 37.84 -10.59
C PRO A 704 -56.31 39.23 -11.25
N LYS A 705 -57.19 39.44 -12.27
CA LYS A 705 -57.37 40.71 -12.98
C LYS A 705 -57.85 41.82 -12.07
#